data_d0d8f9ad2d990e75582e8549c73e951d
#
_entry.id   d0d8f9ad2d990e75582e8549c73e951d
#
_cell.length_a   1.000
_cell.length_b   1.000
_cell.length_c   1.000
_cell.angle_alpha   90.00
_cell.angle_beta   90.00
_cell.angle_gamma   90.00
#
_symmetry.space_group_name_H-M   'P 1'
#
loop_
_entity.id
_entity.type
_entity.pdbx_description
1 polymer ?
#
loop_
_entity_poly.entity_id
_entity_poly.type
_entity_poly.pdbx_seq_one_letter_code
_entity_poly.pdbx_strand_id
1 'polypeptide(L)'
;MSAIVTVIGEGQLADLVIKQLSADDRYRLVRQKSMESGEAATGDLALVLNDAWDPSVHPAAEDRFRQSGTPWLRGFVAFGEGIVGPMVRPEGQGCSQCADTRLLLAGSDRRESWDLQQKLASHGGIARDAWASRTGLLQVARLVAAEAVKMLESGQPETESRMYLIDLRTMKSSSHFFLPDPLCPICGRLPEDDAETARVALQPSLKISAETYRSRSMDELKDVLAKEYLDARTGFLNGKMVDLVSPFADASINLPLFGGDEACAGRTHSYADSEMTAILEGLERYCGLSPRGKRSVVHDSFCNVQDQALDPLRVGVHAKEQYERSDFPFKPFDPERPIDWVWGYSFLQQRPILVPELLAYYSSGCGHGFVYETSNGCALGGSLEEAIFYGMLEVVERDSFLMTWYARLPLPRLDHRSVQDRELRWMTDRLEAVAGYDVHLYKSTMEHGIPSVWVLAKNKKERGVNLICAAGAHPDPIRAAKSAIHEVAGMLLTVSEKFEENRQQYERMLLDPYQVVQMEDHSMLYGLKQAEERLDFLLNDDRPMQTFAEAFEPRGWNADLTDDLKAMLHVFRQLNLEVIVVDQTTPETRRNGLHCVKVLIPGMLPMTFGQHLIRLTGLDRVLRVPAELSYSLEPLSPEQLNPYPHPFP
;
A
#
# COMPACT_ATOMS: atom_id res chain seq x y z
N MET A 1 32.57 37.65 10.04
CA MET A 1 33.57 36.58 9.76
C MET A 1 33.21 35.98 8.42
N SER A 2 34.18 35.67 7.56
CA SER A 2 33.90 34.97 6.30
C SER A 2 33.54 33.53 6.58
N ALA A 3 32.46 33.03 5.92
CA ALA A 3 32.06 31.65 6.05
C ALA A 3 33.07 30.70 5.40
N ILE A 4 33.39 29.59 6.07
CA ILE A 4 34.37 28.61 5.60
C ILE A 4 33.66 27.54 4.80
N VAL A 5 34.00 27.43 3.51
CA VAL A 5 33.44 26.38 2.61
C VAL A 5 34.56 25.41 2.24
N THR A 6 34.40 24.16 2.61
CA THR A 6 35.33 23.09 2.23
C THR A 6 34.86 22.42 0.94
N VAL A 7 35.70 22.49 -0.11
CA VAL A 7 35.43 21.85 -1.40
C VAL A 7 36.27 20.58 -1.52
N ILE A 8 35.62 19.43 -1.64
CA ILE A 8 36.27 18.12 -1.77
C ILE A 8 36.09 17.62 -3.20
N GLY A 9 37.19 17.36 -3.88
CA GLY A 9 37.25 16.88 -5.26
C GLY A 9 38.39 17.46 -6.07
N GLU A 10 38.87 16.69 -7.06
CA GLU A 10 39.99 17.07 -7.93
C GLU A 10 39.57 17.45 -9.36
N GLY A 11 38.31 17.23 -9.75
CA GLY A 11 37.86 17.38 -11.13
C GLY A 11 37.55 18.81 -11.56
N GLN A 12 37.12 18.95 -12.82
CA GLN A 12 36.70 20.22 -13.43
C GLN A 12 35.49 20.84 -12.71
N LEU A 13 34.58 20.02 -12.19
CA LEU A 13 33.42 20.49 -11.45
C LEU A 13 33.86 21.27 -10.21
N ALA A 14 34.79 20.72 -9.44
CA ALA A 14 35.35 21.40 -8.27
C ALA A 14 36.03 22.73 -8.64
N ASP A 15 36.81 22.76 -9.72
CA ASP A 15 37.47 23.99 -10.21
C ASP A 15 36.45 25.07 -10.60
N LEU A 16 35.37 24.67 -11.28
CA LEU A 16 34.30 25.58 -11.70
C LEU A 16 33.51 26.15 -10.52
N VAL A 17 33.23 25.35 -9.50
CA VAL A 17 32.55 25.79 -8.27
C VAL A 17 33.43 26.73 -7.48
N ILE A 18 34.72 26.39 -7.28
CA ILE A 18 35.70 27.25 -6.61
C ILE A 18 35.78 28.62 -7.32
N LYS A 19 35.88 28.63 -8.66
CA LYS A 19 35.91 29.86 -9.43
C LYS A 19 34.68 30.73 -9.23
N GLN A 20 33.49 30.14 -9.09
CA GLN A 20 32.27 30.91 -8.89
C GLN A 20 32.17 31.48 -7.47
N LEU A 21 32.47 30.68 -6.45
CA LEU A 21 32.40 31.11 -5.06
C LEU A 21 33.51 32.06 -4.65
N SER A 22 34.73 31.95 -5.26
CA SER A 22 35.84 32.87 -5.00
C SER A 22 35.67 34.27 -5.59
N ALA A 23 34.61 34.51 -6.34
CA ALA A 23 34.24 35.85 -6.78
C ALA A 23 33.65 36.73 -5.66
N ASP A 24 33.38 36.15 -4.49
CA ASP A 24 32.78 36.80 -3.33
C ASP A 24 33.67 36.62 -2.09
N ASP A 25 34.21 37.72 -1.57
CA ASP A 25 35.13 37.77 -0.43
C ASP A 25 34.47 37.32 0.91
N ARG A 26 33.17 37.12 0.92
CA ARG A 26 32.43 36.59 2.11
C ARG A 26 32.73 35.13 2.38
N TYR A 27 33.31 34.40 1.41
CA TYR A 27 33.58 32.98 1.52
C TYR A 27 35.08 32.68 1.52
N ARG A 28 35.51 31.93 2.54
CA ARG A 28 36.86 31.37 2.60
C ARG A 28 36.83 29.94 2.12
N LEU A 29 37.40 29.67 0.95
CA LEU A 29 37.42 28.34 0.35
C LEU A 29 38.63 27.53 0.82
N VAL A 30 38.39 26.29 1.25
CA VAL A 30 39.43 25.30 1.60
C VAL A 30 39.25 24.10 0.67
N ARG A 31 40.28 23.81 -0.14
CA ARG A 31 40.22 22.66 -1.06
C ARG A 31 40.87 21.43 -0.45
N GLN A 32 40.19 20.28 -0.57
CA GLN A 32 40.69 18.94 -0.26
C GLN A 32 40.54 18.03 -1.49
N LYS A 33 41.55 17.14 -1.73
CA LYS A 33 41.56 16.29 -2.92
C LYS A 33 40.56 15.13 -2.83
N SER A 34 40.49 14.49 -1.66
CA SER A 34 39.63 13.37 -1.39
C SER A 34 39.10 13.40 0.04
N MET A 35 38.17 12.50 0.36
CA MET A 35 37.65 12.33 1.72
C MET A 35 38.72 11.90 2.73
N GLU A 36 39.77 11.22 2.27
CA GLU A 36 40.85 10.72 3.11
C GLU A 36 41.95 11.76 3.38
N SER A 37 42.02 12.81 2.57
CA SER A 37 43.08 13.83 2.64
C SER A 37 42.70 14.95 3.61
N GLY A 38 43.41 15.02 4.76
CA GLY A 38 43.38 16.15 5.70
C GLY A 38 42.62 15.89 7.02
N GLU A 39 42.85 16.77 8.00
CA GLU A 39 42.12 16.81 9.27
C GLU A 39 40.62 17.07 9.01
N ALA A 40 39.76 16.66 9.95
CA ALA A 40 38.35 16.92 9.86
C ALA A 40 38.08 18.39 9.50
N ALA A 41 37.54 18.63 8.30
CA ALA A 41 37.27 19.98 7.85
C ALA A 41 36.17 20.58 8.72
N THR A 42 36.53 21.39 9.69
CA THR A 42 35.61 22.24 10.43
C THR A 42 35.29 23.45 9.58
N GLY A 43 34.15 23.43 8.90
CA GLY A 43 33.68 24.55 8.08
C GLY A 43 32.17 24.74 8.28
N ASP A 44 31.66 25.87 7.79
CA ASP A 44 30.23 26.17 7.84
C ASP A 44 29.44 25.35 6.80
N LEU A 45 30.12 24.87 5.73
CA LEU A 45 29.55 24.04 4.67
C LEU A 45 30.65 23.20 3.99
N ALA A 46 30.34 21.97 3.62
CA ALA A 46 31.14 21.11 2.76
C ALA A 46 30.47 20.85 1.40
N LEU A 47 31.26 20.86 0.32
CA LEU A 47 30.84 20.54 -1.04
C LEU A 47 31.62 19.32 -1.53
N VAL A 48 30.93 18.21 -1.83
CA VAL A 48 31.52 16.95 -2.33
C VAL A 48 31.24 16.87 -3.83
N LEU A 49 32.28 17.00 -4.66
CA LEU A 49 32.16 17.25 -6.08
C LEU A 49 32.97 16.25 -6.90
N ASN A 50 32.29 15.54 -7.82
CA ASN A 50 32.90 14.53 -8.66
C ASN A 50 32.50 14.70 -10.13
N ASP A 51 33.44 14.63 -11.08
CA ASP A 51 33.17 14.68 -12.53
C ASP A 51 32.57 13.38 -13.06
N ALA A 52 32.57 12.30 -12.26
CA ALA A 52 32.01 11.01 -12.57
C ALA A 52 31.49 10.32 -11.29
N TRP A 53 30.72 9.29 -11.43
CA TRP A 53 30.07 8.61 -10.31
C TRP A 53 31.00 7.62 -9.61
N ASP A 54 31.17 7.84 -8.32
CA ASP A 54 31.80 6.91 -7.39
C ASP A 54 30.84 6.69 -6.20
N PRO A 55 30.18 5.53 -6.13
CA PRO A 55 29.21 5.25 -5.07
C PRO A 55 29.81 5.20 -3.66
N SER A 56 31.14 5.03 -3.51
CA SER A 56 31.80 4.94 -2.19
C SER A 56 31.98 6.31 -1.51
N VAL A 57 31.97 7.39 -2.29
CA VAL A 57 32.27 8.75 -1.79
C VAL A 57 31.17 9.29 -0.88
N HIS A 58 29.91 9.08 -1.24
CA HIS A 58 28.78 9.66 -0.50
C HIS A 58 28.54 9.03 0.88
N PRO A 59 28.61 7.68 1.07
CA PRO A 59 28.59 7.09 2.40
C PRO A 59 29.73 7.58 3.30
N ALA A 60 30.96 7.71 2.77
CA ALA A 60 32.09 8.26 3.50
C ALA A 60 31.87 9.74 3.90
N ALA A 61 31.20 10.52 3.04
CA ALA A 61 30.82 11.89 3.34
C ALA A 61 29.75 11.95 4.46
N GLU A 62 28.74 11.07 4.42
CA GLU A 62 27.73 10.97 5.48
C GLU A 62 28.38 10.71 6.85
N ASP A 63 29.24 9.72 6.93
CA ASP A 63 29.91 9.36 8.20
C ASP A 63 30.75 10.53 8.73
N ARG A 64 31.59 11.14 7.85
CA ARG A 64 32.49 12.23 8.22
C ARG A 64 31.73 13.47 8.68
N PHE A 65 30.75 13.93 7.90
CA PHE A 65 30.06 15.19 8.19
C PHE A 65 29.01 15.07 9.28
N ARG A 66 28.44 13.90 9.49
CA ARG A 66 27.62 13.61 10.66
C ARG A 66 28.44 13.69 11.96
N GLN A 67 29.67 13.16 11.97
CA GLN A 67 30.58 13.24 13.12
C GLN A 67 31.03 14.67 13.42
N SER A 68 31.32 15.46 12.39
CA SER A 68 31.78 16.85 12.55
C SER A 68 30.66 17.87 12.77
N GLY A 69 29.40 17.48 12.61
CA GLY A 69 28.26 18.41 12.66
C GLY A 69 28.20 19.40 11.47
N THR A 70 28.88 19.11 10.36
CA THR A 70 29.00 20.03 9.22
C THR A 70 27.94 19.71 8.17
N PRO A 71 27.05 20.65 7.75
CA PRO A 71 26.17 20.44 6.61
C PRO A 71 26.96 20.28 5.32
N TRP A 72 26.46 19.46 4.40
CA TRP A 72 27.16 19.22 3.16
C TRP A 72 26.22 19.04 1.96
N LEU A 73 26.72 19.40 0.77
CA LEU A 73 26.03 19.28 -0.50
C LEU A 73 26.88 18.47 -1.47
N ARG A 74 26.24 17.55 -2.21
CA ARG A 74 26.92 16.84 -3.29
C ARG A 74 26.55 17.40 -4.67
N GLY A 75 27.55 17.31 -5.59
CA GLY A 75 27.37 17.54 -7.02
C GLY A 75 28.22 16.55 -7.80
N PHE A 76 27.61 15.76 -8.70
CA PHE A 76 28.36 14.76 -9.48
C PHE A 76 27.65 14.44 -10.80
N VAL A 77 28.35 13.67 -11.66
CA VAL A 77 27.78 13.20 -12.94
C VAL A 77 27.72 11.69 -12.94
N ALA A 78 26.57 11.16 -13.38
CA ALA A 78 26.35 9.73 -13.54
C ALA A 78 25.58 9.44 -14.83
N PHE A 79 26.17 8.68 -15.75
CA PHE A 79 25.53 8.21 -17.00
C PHE A 79 24.92 9.32 -17.86
N GLY A 80 25.60 10.46 -17.96
CA GLY A 80 25.12 11.61 -18.73
C GLY A 80 24.12 12.49 -18.02
N GLU A 81 23.92 12.28 -16.73
CA GLU A 81 23.08 13.10 -15.88
C GLU A 81 23.90 13.80 -14.81
N GLY A 82 23.80 15.13 -14.72
CA GLY A 82 24.34 15.91 -13.61
C GLY A 82 23.36 15.87 -12.44
N ILE A 83 23.84 15.57 -11.25
CA ILE A 83 23.03 15.45 -10.02
C ILE A 83 23.54 16.46 -8.99
N VAL A 84 22.64 17.29 -8.46
CA VAL A 84 22.93 18.26 -7.39
C VAL A 84 21.95 18.04 -6.25
N GLY A 85 22.46 17.81 -5.06
CA GLY A 85 21.67 17.54 -3.86
C GLY A 85 21.60 16.04 -3.49
N PRO A 86 21.01 15.74 -2.33
CA PRO A 86 20.44 16.70 -1.39
C PRO A 86 21.49 17.54 -0.67
N MET A 87 21.07 18.68 -0.09
CA MET A 87 21.76 19.34 1.00
C MET A 87 21.49 18.55 2.28
N VAL A 88 22.51 17.95 2.85
CA VAL A 88 22.38 17.09 4.02
C VAL A 88 22.73 17.86 5.29
N ARG A 89 21.81 17.86 6.26
CA ARG A 89 22.09 18.33 7.62
C ARG A 89 22.44 17.14 8.52
N PRO A 90 23.50 17.22 9.32
CA PRO A 90 23.99 16.09 10.13
C PRO A 90 22.95 15.44 11.04
N GLU A 91 22.04 16.23 11.61
CA GLU A 91 20.96 15.75 12.50
C GLU A 91 19.62 15.57 11.77
N GLY A 92 19.55 15.94 10.48
CA GLY A 92 18.35 15.88 9.67
C GLY A 92 18.04 14.49 9.15
N GLN A 93 16.78 14.31 8.71
CA GLN A 93 16.36 13.17 7.88
C GLN A 93 16.42 13.57 6.40
N GLY A 94 16.54 12.59 5.50
CA GLY A 94 16.66 12.85 4.07
C GLY A 94 18.11 12.98 3.61
N CYS A 95 18.95 12.04 4.01
CA CYS A 95 20.38 11.97 3.64
C CYS A 95 20.58 11.57 2.17
N SER A 96 21.83 11.55 1.72
CA SER A 96 22.21 11.14 0.36
C SER A 96 21.76 9.72 0.03
N GLN A 97 21.81 8.79 1.01
CA GLN A 97 21.36 7.41 0.84
C GLN A 97 19.84 7.33 0.61
N CYS A 98 19.04 8.15 1.31
CA CYS A 98 17.59 8.22 1.03
C CYS A 98 17.31 8.66 -0.42
N ALA A 99 18.00 9.71 -0.88
CA ALA A 99 17.87 10.22 -2.23
C ALA A 99 18.26 9.16 -3.29
N ASP A 100 19.37 8.46 -3.08
CA ASP A 100 19.86 7.41 -3.98
C ASP A 100 18.91 6.20 -4.00
N THR A 101 18.37 5.81 -2.85
CA THR A 101 17.37 4.74 -2.74
C THR A 101 16.10 5.10 -3.51
N ARG A 102 15.57 6.32 -3.37
CA ARG A 102 14.38 6.76 -4.12
C ARG A 102 14.64 6.82 -5.62
N LEU A 103 15.80 7.34 -6.04
CA LEU A 103 16.20 7.38 -7.45
C LEU A 103 16.33 5.96 -8.04
N LEU A 104 16.92 5.02 -7.30
CA LEU A 104 17.05 3.63 -7.69
C LEU A 104 15.66 2.96 -7.82
N LEU A 105 14.81 3.11 -6.81
CA LEU A 105 13.49 2.48 -6.81
C LEU A 105 12.55 3.04 -7.89
N ALA A 106 12.67 4.32 -8.24
CA ALA A 106 11.89 4.90 -9.33
C ALA A 106 12.36 4.44 -10.74
N GLY A 107 13.55 3.84 -10.84
CA GLY A 107 14.08 3.30 -12.10
C GLY A 107 13.44 1.96 -12.48
N SER A 108 13.55 1.58 -13.77
CA SER A 108 13.09 0.28 -14.30
C SER A 108 14.08 -0.85 -14.04
N ASP A 109 15.39 -0.56 -14.11
CA ASP A 109 16.47 -1.56 -14.05
C ASP A 109 17.10 -1.61 -12.65
N ARG A 110 16.29 -1.80 -11.61
CA ARG A 110 16.67 -1.66 -10.20
C ARG A 110 17.75 -2.64 -9.76
N ARG A 111 17.61 -3.91 -10.14
CA ARG A 111 18.58 -4.98 -9.77
C ARG A 111 19.91 -4.77 -10.44
N GLU A 112 19.91 -4.52 -11.74
CA GLU A 112 21.11 -4.25 -12.53
C GLU A 112 21.83 -2.98 -12.04
N SER A 113 21.07 -1.92 -11.73
CA SER A 113 21.58 -0.68 -11.18
C SER A 113 22.18 -0.88 -9.79
N TRP A 114 21.54 -1.68 -8.94
CA TRP A 114 22.06 -2.04 -7.63
C TRP A 114 23.34 -2.86 -7.74
N ASP A 115 23.37 -3.90 -8.56
CA ASP A 115 24.55 -4.74 -8.78
C ASP A 115 25.73 -3.92 -9.33
N LEU A 116 25.44 -2.99 -10.25
CA LEU A 116 26.45 -2.08 -10.78
C LEU A 116 26.98 -1.14 -9.70
N GLN A 117 26.11 -0.57 -8.88
CA GLN A 117 26.50 0.28 -7.76
C GLN A 117 27.44 -0.45 -6.77
N GLN A 118 27.11 -1.69 -6.42
CA GLN A 118 27.97 -2.50 -5.53
C GLN A 118 29.34 -2.79 -6.15
N LYS A 119 29.39 -3.11 -7.44
CA LYS A 119 30.63 -3.34 -8.16
C LYS A 119 31.48 -2.07 -8.23
N LEU A 120 30.89 -0.93 -8.56
CA LEU A 120 31.60 0.36 -8.60
C LEU A 120 32.10 0.79 -7.22
N ALA A 121 31.30 0.60 -6.17
CA ALA A 121 31.72 0.91 -4.80
C ALA A 121 32.98 0.11 -4.37
N SER A 122 33.11 -1.14 -4.84
CA SER A 122 34.26 -2.00 -4.52
C SER A 122 35.50 -1.78 -5.44
N HIS A 123 35.31 -1.20 -6.63
CA HIS A 123 36.39 -1.04 -7.64
C HIS A 123 36.78 0.40 -7.92
N GLY A 124 36.20 1.39 -7.21
CA GLY A 124 36.67 2.79 -7.26
C GLY A 124 35.91 3.70 -8.25
N GLY A 125 34.67 3.37 -8.59
CA GLY A 125 33.79 4.24 -9.38
C GLY A 125 34.08 4.27 -10.89
N ILE A 126 33.42 5.20 -11.61
CA ILE A 126 33.62 5.44 -13.05
C ILE A 126 34.76 6.43 -13.24
N ALA A 127 35.76 6.06 -14.04
CA ALA A 127 36.93 6.92 -14.28
C ALA A 127 36.57 8.25 -14.99
N ARG A 128 35.56 8.22 -15.90
CA ARG A 128 35.09 9.40 -16.63
C ARG A 128 33.69 9.15 -17.20
N ASP A 129 32.82 10.14 -17.05
CA ASP A 129 31.53 10.14 -17.75
C ASP A 129 31.69 10.74 -19.16
N ALA A 130 31.20 10.04 -20.18
CA ALA A 130 31.36 10.45 -21.59
C ALA A 130 30.59 11.75 -21.92
N TRP A 131 29.59 12.12 -21.14
CA TRP A 131 28.76 13.31 -21.33
C TRP A 131 29.12 14.46 -20.43
N ALA A 132 30.09 14.30 -19.53
CA ALA A 132 30.61 15.36 -18.66
C ALA A 132 31.41 16.42 -19.45
N SER A 133 30.71 17.12 -20.36
CA SER A 133 31.27 18.25 -21.10
C SER A 133 31.49 19.45 -20.19
N ARG A 134 32.42 20.34 -20.56
CA ARG A 134 32.67 21.57 -19.80
C ARG A 134 31.41 22.43 -19.63
N THR A 135 30.52 22.48 -20.64
CA THR A 135 29.27 23.22 -20.58
C THR A 135 28.29 22.56 -19.59
N GLY A 136 28.19 21.23 -19.62
CA GLY A 136 27.36 20.47 -18.66
C GLY A 136 27.87 20.65 -17.23
N LEU A 137 29.15 20.48 -17.01
CA LEU A 137 29.77 20.70 -15.69
C LEU A 137 29.61 22.15 -15.18
N LEU A 138 29.63 23.16 -16.09
CA LEU A 138 29.35 24.55 -15.72
C LEU A 138 27.88 24.73 -15.23
N GLN A 139 26.93 24.04 -15.85
CA GLN A 139 25.53 24.09 -15.40
C GLN A 139 25.38 23.46 -14.01
N VAL A 140 25.97 22.27 -13.78
CA VAL A 140 26.02 21.64 -12.47
C VAL A 140 26.66 22.55 -11.43
N ALA A 141 27.83 23.14 -11.76
CA ALA A 141 28.57 24.05 -10.88
C ALA A 141 27.74 25.28 -10.47
N ARG A 142 26.96 25.85 -11.39
CA ARG A 142 26.06 26.99 -11.10
C ARG A 142 25.00 26.64 -10.08
N LEU A 143 24.38 25.46 -10.20
CA LEU A 143 23.37 25.01 -9.23
C LEU A 143 24.02 24.72 -7.88
N VAL A 144 25.16 24.03 -7.83
CA VAL A 144 25.91 23.81 -6.58
C VAL A 144 26.25 25.12 -5.88
N ALA A 145 26.80 26.08 -6.61
CA ALA A 145 27.17 27.37 -6.04
C ALA A 145 25.95 28.15 -5.55
N ALA A 146 24.86 28.16 -6.30
CA ALA A 146 23.61 28.81 -5.90
C ALA A 146 23.01 28.21 -4.61
N GLU A 147 23.00 26.90 -4.48
CA GLU A 147 22.50 26.21 -3.28
C GLU A 147 23.43 26.42 -2.08
N ALA A 148 24.75 26.44 -2.31
CA ALA A 148 25.74 26.77 -1.27
C ALA A 148 25.53 28.19 -0.72
N VAL A 149 25.32 29.18 -1.60
CA VAL A 149 25.01 30.55 -1.21
C VAL A 149 23.72 30.65 -0.41
N LYS A 150 22.62 30.01 -0.88
CA LYS A 150 21.36 29.98 -0.16
C LYS A 150 21.51 29.38 1.24
N MET A 151 22.25 28.26 1.36
CA MET A 151 22.54 27.64 2.65
C MET A 151 23.27 28.58 3.60
N LEU A 152 24.31 29.28 3.12
CA LEU A 152 25.15 30.15 3.94
C LEU A 152 24.48 31.49 4.30
N GLU A 153 23.62 32.02 3.43
CA GLU A 153 22.98 33.33 3.65
C GLU A 153 21.64 33.23 4.37
N SER A 154 20.78 32.31 3.96
CA SER A 154 19.41 32.17 4.51
C SER A 154 19.20 30.92 5.36
N GLY A 155 20.09 29.96 5.30
CA GLY A 155 19.90 28.62 5.89
C GLY A 155 18.80 27.79 5.22
N GLN A 156 18.29 28.22 4.06
CA GLN A 156 17.14 27.59 3.37
C GLN A 156 17.48 27.24 1.91
N PRO A 157 18.31 26.21 1.67
CA PRO A 157 18.56 25.72 0.32
C PRO A 157 17.31 24.98 -0.20
N GLU A 158 17.09 25.02 -1.51
CA GLU A 158 15.99 24.27 -2.12
C GLU A 158 16.26 22.75 -2.14
N THR A 159 17.51 22.36 -2.08
CA THR A 159 17.95 20.95 -2.14
C THR A 159 17.88 20.21 -0.79
N GLU A 160 17.31 20.77 0.27
CA GLU A 160 17.22 20.09 1.58
C GLU A 160 16.39 18.78 1.52
N SER A 161 15.32 18.73 0.71
CA SER A 161 14.53 17.52 0.45
C SER A 161 14.29 17.34 -1.05
N ARG A 162 15.22 17.82 -1.87
CA ARG A 162 15.14 17.80 -3.32
C ARG A 162 16.50 17.53 -3.96
N MET A 163 16.43 17.08 -5.20
CA MET A 163 17.59 16.98 -6.09
C MET A 163 17.29 17.73 -7.38
N TYR A 164 18.34 18.34 -7.96
CA TYR A 164 18.32 18.75 -9.36
C TYR A 164 18.93 17.66 -10.21
N LEU A 165 18.23 17.26 -11.26
CA LEU A 165 18.70 16.36 -12.31
C LEU A 165 18.87 17.15 -13.61
N ILE A 166 20.04 17.06 -14.23
CA ILE A 166 20.41 17.79 -15.45
C ILE A 166 20.77 16.76 -16.52
N ASP A 167 19.96 16.58 -17.56
CA ASP A 167 20.36 15.80 -18.73
C ASP A 167 21.47 16.55 -19.48
N LEU A 168 22.69 16.05 -19.43
CA LEU A 168 23.86 16.69 -20.01
C LEU A 168 23.90 16.64 -21.55
N ARG A 169 23.03 15.86 -22.17
CA ARG A 169 22.88 15.81 -23.63
C ARG A 169 21.97 16.91 -24.14
N THR A 170 20.90 17.20 -23.43
CA THR A 170 19.87 18.17 -23.81
C THR A 170 19.93 19.46 -23.00
N MET A 171 20.70 19.49 -21.91
CA MET A 171 20.82 20.59 -20.95
C MET A 171 19.50 20.93 -20.23
N LYS A 172 18.52 20.05 -20.27
CA LYS A 172 17.28 20.21 -19.51
C LYS A 172 17.54 19.91 -18.04
N SER A 173 17.05 20.78 -17.17
CA SER A 173 17.14 20.63 -15.71
C SER A 173 15.74 20.44 -15.13
N SER A 174 15.61 19.56 -14.15
CA SER A 174 14.38 19.34 -13.38
C SER A 174 14.71 19.26 -11.89
N SER A 175 13.73 19.59 -11.05
CA SER A 175 13.83 19.50 -9.59
C SER A 175 12.86 18.42 -9.10
N HIS A 176 13.35 17.48 -8.31
CA HIS A 176 12.65 16.31 -7.85
C HIS A 176 12.64 16.26 -6.33
N PHE A 177 11.45 16.14 -5.76
CA PHE A 177 11.25 15.98 -4.32
C PHE A 177 11.37 14.50 -3.94
N PHE A 178 11.97 14.20 -2.79
CA PHE A 178 11.99 12.85 -2.23
C PHE A 178 11.66 12.85 -0.75
N LEU A 179 11.02 11.78 -0.30
CA LEU A 179 10.77 11.53 1.11
C LEU A 179 11.90 10.71 1.73
N PRO A 180 12.33 11.05 2.96
CA PRO A 180 13.26 10.21 3.73
C PRO A 180 12.72 8.79 3.86
N ASP A 181 13.62 7.81 3.94
CA ASP A 181 13.23 6.43 4.25
C ASP A 181 13.35 6.21 5.77
N PRO A 182 12.27 5.83 6.47
CA PRO A 182 12.32 5.55 7.91
C PRO A 182 13.28 4.41 8.28
N LEU A 183 13.51 3.48 7.33
CA LEU A 183 14.43 2.36 7.49
C LEU A 183 15.86 2.67 7.03
N CYS A 184 16.15 3.92 6.66
CA CYS A 184 17.48 4.30 6.21
C CYS A 184 18.54 3.99 7.29
N PRO A 185 19.61 3.22 6.98
CA PRO A 185 20.62 2.87 7.98
C PRO A 185 21.42 4.08 8.48
N ILE A 186 21.37 5.21 7.75
CA ILE A 186 22.11 6.43 8.09
C ILE A 186 21.26 7.41 8.90
N CYS A 187 20.06 7.75 8.42
CA CYS A 187 19.24 8.80 9.02
C CYS A 187 17.86 8.32 9.52
N GLY A 188 17.54 7.05 9.32
CA GLY A 188 16.27 6.48 9.78
C GLY A 188 16.16 6.50 11.31
N ARG A 189 15.00 6.87 11.81
CA ARG A 189 14.70 6.89 13.25
C ARG A 189 13.28 6.36 13.43
N LEU A 190 13.18 5.12 13.90
CA LEU A 190 11.90 4.52 14.26
C LEU A 190 11.81 4.39 15.79
N PRO A 191 10.68 4.75 16.38
CA PRO A 191 10.44 4.44 17.78
C PRO A 191 10.37 2.93 17.98
N GLU A 192 10.71 2.47 19.16
CA GLU A 192 10.44 1.09 19.58
C GLU A 192 8.94 0.89 19.76
N ASP A 193 8.47 -0.28 19.37
CA ASP A 193 7.08 -0.69 19.56
C ASP A 193 6.87 -1.10 21.04
N ASP A 194 5.86 -0.52 21.68
CA ASP A 194 5.56 -0.80 23.08
C ASP A 194 4.04 -0.82 23.37
N ALA A 195 3.67 -1.45 24.47
CA ALA A 195 2.27 -1.62 24.88
C ALA A 195 1.54 -0.29 25.18
N GLU A 196 2.24 0.74 25.64
CA GLU A 196 1.60 2.01 25.99
C GLU A 196 1.23 2.80 24.75
N THR A 197 2.14 2.87 23.78
CA THR A 197 1.89 3.53 22.50
C THR A 197 0.83 2.81 21.65
N ALA A 198 0.63 1.51 21.86
CA ALA A 198 -0.40 0.73 21.18
C ALA A 198 -1.81 0.95 21.75
N ARG A 199 -1.98 1.66 22.88
CA ARG A 199 -3.30 1.95 23.44
C ARG A 199 -4.11 2.85 22.53
N VAL A 200 -5.33 2.44 22.25
CA VAL A 200 -6.28 3.23 21.44
C VAL A 200 -7.31 3.86 22.36
N ALA A 201 -7.35 5.19 22.34
CA ALA A 201 -8.39 6.00 22.99
C ALA A 201 -9.14 6.76 21.90
N LEU A 202 -10.33 6.28 21.53
CA LEU A 202 -11.12 6.87 20.45
C LEU A 202 -11.47 8.32 20.74
N GLN A 203 -11.13 9.22 19.82
CA GLN A 203 -11.42 10.64 19.86
C GLN A 203 -12.61 10.99 18.95
N PRO A 204 -13.33 12.08 19.19
CA PRO A 204 -14.34 12.56 18.25
C PRO A 204 -13.74 12.80 16.87
N SER A 205 -14.36 12.24 15.84
CA SER A 205 -13.96 12.38 14.43
C SER A 205 -15.17 12.83 13.61
N LEU A 206 -15.35 14.15 13.53
CA LEU A 206 -16.51 14.74 12.86
C LEU A 206 -16.46 14.45 11.36
N LYS A 207 -17.59 14.03 10.80
CA LYS A 207 -17.76 13.85 9.36
C LYS A 207 -17.83 15.21 8.67
N ILE A 208 -17.35 15.28 7.44
CA ILE A 208 -17.44 16.51 6.60
C ILE A 208 -18.91 16.88 6.36
N SER A 209 -19.77 15.89 6.16
CA SER A 209 -21.22 16.03 6.05
C SER A 209 -21.92 14.79 6.60
N ALA A 210 -23.20 14.86 6.89
CA ALA A 210 -23.98 13.73 7.37
C ALA A 210 -23.94 12.52 6.40
N GLU A 211 -23.79 12.78 5.12
CA GLU A 211 -23.78 11.75 4.07
C GLU A 211 -22.39 11.18 3.79
N THR A 212 -21.30 11.79 4.32
CA THR A 212 -19.94 11.31 4.09
C THR A 212 -19.39 10.63 5.35
N TYR A 213 -18.79 9.45 5.20
CA TYR A 213 -18.10 8.74 6.28
C TYR A 213 -16.60 9.04 6.24
N ARG A 214 -16.26 10.31 6.00
CA ARG A 214 -14.88 10.81 5.93
C ARG A 214 -14.72 12.02 6.85
N SER A 215 -13.61 12.08 7.55
CA SER A 215 -13.24 13.18 8.44
C SER A 215 -12.54 14.32 7.70
N ARG A 216 -11.99 14.06 6.52
CA ARG A 216 -11.30 15.03 5.67
C ARG A 216 -11.80 14.97 4.22
N SER A 217 -11.84 16.11 3.55
CA SER A 217 -12.26 16.17 2.16
C SER A 217 -11.11 15.81 1.21
N MET A 218 -11.47 15.25 0.04
CA MET A 218 -10.49 15.01 -1.03
C MET A 218 -9.91 16.34 -1.55
N ASP A 219 -10.68 17.43 -1.53
CA ASP A 219 -10.21 18.75 -1.95
C ASP A 219 -9.09 19.31 -1.06
N GLU A 220 -9.12 19.03 0.26
CA GLU A 220 -8.02 19.41 1.16
C GLU A 220 -6.72 18.64 0.87
N LEU A 221 -6.83 17.40 0.42
CA LEU A 221 -5.70 16.51 0.18
C LEU A 221 -5.13 16.66 -1.23
N LYS A 222 -5.91 17.15 -2.18
CA LYS A 222 -5.59 17.16 -3.62
C LYS A 222 -4.24 17.79 -3.94
N ASP A 223 -3.99 19.00 -3.42
CA ASP A 223 -2.75 19.74 -3.74
C ASP A 223 -1.52 19.14 -3.05
N VAL A 224 -1.72 18.39 -1.97
CA VAL A 224 -0.66 17.81 -1.15
C VAL A 224 -0.26 16.43 -1.68
N LEU A 225 -1.24 15.58 -1.98
CA LEU A 225 -0.99 14.18 -2.33
C LEU A 225 -0.12 14.05 -3.58
N ALA A 226 -0.52 14.64 -4.70
CA ALA A 226 0.24 14.54 -5.94
C ALA A 226 1.63 15.20 -5.80
N LYS A 227 1.71 16.35 -5.12
CA LYS A 227 2.95 17.13 -4.97
C LYS A 227 3.99 16.46 -4.08
N GLU A 228 3.56 15.76 -3.02
CA GLU A 228 4.46 15.22 -2.00
C GLU A 228 4.76 13.74 -2.17
N TYR A 229 3.93 12.98 -2.90
CA TYR A 229 4.12 11.54 -3.02
C TYR A 229 4.41 11.07 -4.44
N LEU A 230 3.99 11.82 -5.47
CA LEU A 230 4.09 11.39 -6.87
C LEU A 230 5.21 12.13 -7.62
N ASP A 231 6.27 11.45 -7.97
CA ASP A 231 7.35 11.94 -8.83
C ASP A 231 7.94 10.80 -9.66
N ALA A 232 8.11 11.01 -10.96
CA ALA A 232 8.60 9.97 -11.88
C ALA A 232 10.05 9.54 -11.64
N ARG A 233 10.86 10.32 -10.92
CA ARG A 233 12.31 10.09 -10.77
C ARG A 233 12.73 9.78 -9.34
N THR A 234 12.06 10.35 -8.35
CA THR A 234 12.41 10.22 -6.94
C THR A 234 11.20 10.03 -6.05
N GLY A 235 10.03 9.90 -6.65
CA GLY A 235 8.78 9.77 -5.93
C GLY A 235 8.71 8.51 -5.09
N PHE A 236 8.02 8.66 -3.99
CA PHE A 236 7.52 7.55 -3.20
C PHE A 236 6.59 6.66 -4.05
N LEU A 237 5.79 7.30 -4.90
CA LEU A 237 4.94 6.72 -5.93
C LEU A 237 5.38 7.27 -7.30
N ASN A 238 5.23 6.46 -8.34
CA ASN A 238 5.56 6.87 -9.71
C ASN A 238 4.58 6.25 -10.73
N GLY A 239 4.83 6.45 -12.02
CA GLY A 239 4.17 5.70 -13.09
C GLY A 239 2.67 5.93 -13.21
N LYS A 240 2.20 7.19 -13.19
CA LYS A 240 0.78 7.51 -13.38
C LYS A 240 0.26 7.05 -14.74
N MET A 241 -0.84 6.31 -14.74
CA MET A 241 -1.62 5.92 -15.93
C MET A 241 -3.09 6.26 -15.72
N VAL A 242 -3.83 6.45 -16.82
CA VAL A 242 -5.28 6.60 -16.83
C VAL A 242 -5.88 5.65 -17.85
N ASP A 243 -6.94 4.95 -17.49
CA ASP A 243 -7.69 4.10 -18.40
C ASP A 243 -8.82 4.91 -19.04
N LEU A 244 -8.78 5.06 -20.37
CA LEU A 244 -9.78 5.78 -21.16
C LEU A 244 -10.90 4.85 -21.66
N VAL A 245 -10.81 3.55 -21.42
CA VAL A 245 -11.74 2.53 -21.93
C VAL A 245 -12.71 2.08 -20.84
N SER A 246 -12.29 2.13 -19.57
CA SER A 246 -13.13 1.77 -18.42
C SER A 246 -14.47 2.53 -18.40
N PRO A 247 -15.58 1.89 -17.96
CA PRO A 247 -16.88 2.55 -17.80
C PRO A 247 -16.87 3.76 -16.87
N PHE A 248 -15.95 3.81 -15.92
CA PHE A 248 -15.74 4.94 -15.01
C PHE A 248 -14.33 5.51 -15.17
N ALA A 249 -14.07 6.64 -14.53
CA ALA A 249 -12.72 7.18 -14.50
C ALA A 249 -11.83 6.24 -13.65
N ASP A 250 -10.82 5.69 -14.28
CA ASP A 250 -9.84 4.80 -13.65
C ASP A 250 -8.44 5.41 -13.81
N ALA A 251 -7.72 5.53 -12.70
CA ALA A 251 -6.35 5.98 -12.67
C ALA A 251 -5.52 5.02 -11.83
N SER A 252 -4.32 4.71 -12.28
CA SER A 252 -3.37 3.88 -11.55
C SER A 252 -2.02 4.56 -11.40
N ILE A 253 -1.34 4.20 -10.33
CA ILE A 253 0.03 4.60 -10.02
C ILE A 253 0.80 3.38 -9.54
N ASN A 254 2.12 3.47 -9.55
CA ASN A 254 2.97 2.41 -9.02
C ASN A 254 3.55 2.81 -7.65
N LEU A 255 3.55 1.87 -6.72
CA LEU A 255 4.42 1.87 -5.56
C LEU A 255 5.68 1.07 -5.95
N PRO A 256 6.82 1.75 -6.18
CA PRO A 256 8.04 1.07 -6.61
C PRO A 256 8.69 0.34 -5.43
N LEU A 257 8.84 -0.97 -5.56
CA LEU A 257 9.53 -1.84 -4.62
C LEU A 257 10.77 -2.44 -5.29
N PHE A 258 11.75 -2.89 -4.51
CA PHE A 258 12.98 -3.47 -5.07
C PHE A 258 12.71 -4.71 -5.95
N GLY A 259 11.71 -5.50 -5.58
CA GLY A 259 11.34 -6.74 -6.29
C GLY A 259 10.42 -6.55 -7.50
N GLY A 260 9.87 -5.37 -7.70
CA GLY A 260 8.88 -5.05 -8.75
C GLY A 260 7.99 -3.87 -8.37
N ASP A 261 7.01 -3.57 -9.18
CA ASP A 261 6.03 -2.51 -8.93
C ASP A 261 4.76 -3.10 -8.31
N GLU A 262 4.26 -2.45 -7.28
CA GLU A 262 2.93 -2.72 -6.73
C GLU A 262 1.94 -1.72 -7.33
N ALA A 263 0.99 -2.21 -8.11
CA ALA A 263 0.00 -1.38 -8.75
C ALA A 263 -1.06 -0.92 -7.74
N CYS A 264 -1.38 0.37 -7.76
CA CYS A 264 -2.43 0.98 -6.96
C CYS A 264 -3.41 1.70 -7.88
N ALA A 265 -4.72 1.55 -7.66
CA ALA A 265 -5.74 2.07 -8.55
C ALA A 265 -6.83 2.82 -7.80
N GLY A 266 -7.34 3.88 -8.41
CA GLY A 266 -8.53 4.57 -7.95
C GLY A 266 -9.60 4.57 -9.04
N ARG A 267 -10.84 4.34 -8.65
CA ARG A 267 -11.99 4.30 -9.55
C ARG A 267 -13.11 5.15 -8.99
N THR A 268 -13.44 6.22 -9.71
CA THR A 268 -14.48 7.17 -9.32
C THR A 268 -15.19 7.72 -10.56
N HIS A 269 -15.90 8.83 -10.39
CA HIS A 269 -16.53 9.53 -11.52
C HIS A 269 -15.63 10.59 -12.15
N SER A 270 -14.45 10.87 -11.59
CA SER A 270 -13.48 11.83 -12.16
C SER A 270 -12.06 11.28 -12.09
N TYR A 271 -11.25 11.53 -13.12
CA TYR A 271 -9.84 11.14 -13.13
C TYR A 271 -9.03 11.78 -12.01
N ALA A 272 -9.40 13.00 -11.59
CA ALA A 272 -8.72 13.69 -10.50
C ALA A 272 -8.94 12.98 -9.15
N ASP A 273 -10.18 12.56 -8.86
CA ASP A 273 -10.50 11.83 -7.64
C ASP A 273 -9.93 10.41 -7.68
N SER A 274 -9.91 9.79 -8.87
CA SER A 274 -9.32 8.46 -9.07
C SER A 274 -7.81 8.48 -8.85
N GLU A 275 -7.10 9.51 -9.32
CA GLU A 275 -5.68 9.70 -9.03
C GLU A 275 -5.41 9.83 -7.53
N MET A 276 -6.20 10.64 -6.83
CA MET A 276 -6.06 10.79 -5.38
C MET A 276 -6.33 9.47 -4.65
N THR A 277 -7.36 8.74 -5.05
CA THR A 277 -7.67 7.42 -4.48
C THR A 277 -6.51 6.44 -4.70
N ALA A 278 -5.93 6.40 -5.91
CA ALA A 278 -4.76 5.58 -6.21
C ALA A 278 -3.54 5.95 -5.35
N ILE A 279 -3.30 7.25 -5.09
CA ILE A 279 -2.22 7.70 -4.19
C ILE A 279 -2.49 7.22 -2.76
N LEU A 280 -3.72 7.34 -2.26
CA LEU A 280 -4.10 6.89 -0.92
C LEU A 280 -3.96 5.37 -0.78
N GLU A 281 -4.35 4.59 -1.78
CA GLU A 281 -4.13 3.15 -1.80
C GLU A 281 -2.64 2.79 -1.80
N GLY A 282 -1.81 3.52 -2.56
CA GLY A 282 -0.36 3.33 -2.55
C GLY A 282 0.27 3.60 -1.19
N LEU A 283 -0.21 4.59 -0.46
CA LEU A 283 0.22 4.88 0.91
C LEU A 283 -0.23 3.79 1.89
N GLU A 284 -1.45 3.28 1.75
CA GLU A 284 -1.98 2.17 2.55
C GLU A 284 -1.16 0.91 2.34
N ARG A 285 -0.92 0.51 1.07
CA ARG A 285 -0.11 -0.66 0.73
C ARG A 285 1.30 -0.56 1.32
N TYR A 286 1.94 0.60 1.22
CA TYR A 286 3.26 0.83 1.80
C TYR A 286 3.28 0.63 3.32
N CYS A 287 2.28 1.13 4.02
CA CYS A 287 2.17 0.96 5.47
C CYS A 287 1.95 -0.51 5.86
N GLY A 288 1.20 -1.26 5.05
CA GLY A 288 0.85 -2.66 5.34
C GLY A 288 1.91 -3.68 4.96
N LEU A 289 2.88 -3.34 4.08
CA LEU A 289 3.89 -4.28 3.61
C LEU A 289 4.88 -4.71 4.72
N SER A 290 5.38 -3.76 5.51
CA SER A 290 6.39 -4.02 6.54
C SER A 290 6.37 -2.94 7.62
N PRO A 291 6.90 -3.20 8.83
CA PRO A 291 6.90 -2.20 9.92
C PRO A 291 7.84 -1.04 9.60
N ARG A 292 7.25 0.10 9.19
CA ARG A 292 7.94 1.34 8.81
C ARG A 292 7.57 2.54 9.69
N GLY A 293 6.58 2.37 10.56
CA GLY A 293 6.17 3.37 11.57
C GLY A 293 6.80 3.15 12.94
N LYS A 294 7.21 1.92 13.21
CA LYS A 294 7.77 1.47 14.49
C LYS A 294 8.69 0.28 14.29
N ARG A 295 9.57 -0.01 15.24
CA ARG A 295 10.48 -1.13 15.22
C ARG A 295 9.99 -2.23 16.16
N SER A 296 9.65 -3.40 15.64
CA SER A 296 9.32 -4.59 16.45
C SER A 296 10.50 -4.96 17.34
N VAL A 297 10.26 -5.14 18.62
CA VAL A 297 11.30 -5.45 19.63
C VAL A 297 11.02 -6.75 20.38
N VAL A 298 9.84 -7.33 20.23
CA VAL A 298 9.46 -8.58 20.88
C VAL A 298 9.69 -9.73 19.90
N HIS A 299 10.69 -10.57 20.21
CA HIS A 299 10.98 -11.82 19.50
C HIS A 299 10.96 -12.95 20.52
N ASP A 300 9.87 -13.71 20.57
CA ASP A 300 9.67 -14.75 21.58
C ASP A 300 8.71 -15.85 21.09
N SER A 301 8.63 -16.95 21.82
CA SER A 301 7.67 -18.02 21.57
C SER A 301 6.28 -17.66 22.13
N PHE A 302 5.23 -18.20 21.50
CA PHE A 302 3.87 -18.02 21.99
C PHE A 302 3.70 -18.51 23.44
N CYS A 303 4.33 -19.65 23.79
CA CYS A 303 4.28 -20.20 25.14
C CYS A 303 4.70 -19.17 26.22
N ASN A 304 5.66 -18.30 25.90
CA ASN A 304 6.16 -17.30 26.85
C ASN A 304 5.28 -16.03 26.92
N VAL A 305 4.60 -15.69 25.82
CA VAL A 305 3.83 -14.43 25.72
C VAL A 305 2.30 -14.62 25.68
N GLN A 306 1.80 -15.85 25.80
CA GLN A 306 0.40 -16.24 25.61
C GLN A 306 -0.61 -15.40 26.43
N ASP A 307 -0.25 -14.96 27.64
CA ASP A 307 -1.14 -14.17 28.49
C ASP A 307 -1.42 -12.75 27.94
N GLN A 308 -0.57 -12.29 27.04
CA GLN A 308 -0.68 -10.96 26.44
C GLN A 308 -0.72 -10.99 24.91
N ALA A 309 -0.77 -12.17 24.29
CA ALA A 309 -0.73 -12.34 22.85
C ALA A 309 -2.05 -12.87 22.28
N LEU A 310 -2.32 -12.54 21.03
CA LEU A 310 -3.33 -13.20 20.21
C LEU A 310 -2.89 -14.65 19.97
N ASP A 311 -3.77 -15.61 20.23
CA ASP A 311 -3.55 -17.00 19.82
C ASP A 311 -3.56 -17.08 18.28
N PRO A 312 -2.42 -17.43 17.64
CA PRO A 312 -2.31 -17.45 16.19
C PRO A 312 -3.23 -18.45 15.48
N LEU A 313 -3.74 -19.46 16.18
CA LEU A 313 -4.65 -20.44 15.61
C LEU A 313 -6.08 -19.87 15.40
N ARG A 314 -6.44 -18.76 16.08
CA ARG A 314 -7.78 -18.16 15.99
C ARG A 314 -8.03 -17.38 14.70
N VAL A 315 -6.99 -17.11 13.88
CA VAL A 315 -7.14 -16.35 12.62
C VAL A 315 -7.38 -17.25 11.40
N GLY A 316 -7.60 -18.55 11.62
CA GLY A 316 -7.67 -19.55 10.55
C GLY A 316 -6.29 -19.92 10.00
N VAL A 317 -6.01 -21.18 9.92
CA VAL A 317 -4.76 -21.72 9.40
C VAL A 317 -5.01 -22.64 8.22
N HIS A 318 -3.97 -23.02 7.52
CA HIS A 318 -4.04 -23.99 6.43
C HIS A 318 -4.35 -25.40 6.97
N ALA A 319 -4.92 -26.24 6.13
CA ALA A 319 -5.16 -27.65 6.48
C ALA A 319 -3.83 -28.42 6.56
N LYS A 320 -3.83 -29.50 7.32
CA LYS A 320 -2.66 -30.36 7.50
C LYS A 320 -2.10 -30.84 6.16
N GLU A 321 -2.98 -31.22 5.23
CA GLU A 321 -2.64 -31.70 3.90
C GLU A 321 -1.93 -30.65 3.04
N GLN A 322 -2.22 -29.36 3.27
CA GLN A 322 -1.53 -28.25 2.60
C GLN A 322 -0.09 -28.13 3.13
N TYR A 323 0.09 -28.17 4.45
CA TYR A 323 1.43 -28.12 5.06
C TYR A 323 2.31 -29.33 4.72
N GLU A 324 1.73 -30.50 4.44
CA GLU A 324 2.46 -31.72 4.09
C GLU A 324 2.98 -31.74 2.63
N ARG A 325 2.54 -30.79 1.79
CA ARG A 325 3.03 -30.66 0.41
C ARG A 325 4.47 -30.15 0.39
N SER A 326 5.29 -30.76 -0.44
CA SER A 326 6.72 -30.41 -0.56
C SER A 326 6.97 -29.01 -1.14
N ASP A 327 6.01 -28.47 -1.90
CA ASP A 327 6.06 -27.16 -2.56
C ASP A 327 5.32 -26.06 -1.76
N PHE A 328 4.78 -26.39 -0.57
CA PHE A 328 4.03 -25.44 0.23
C PHE A 328 4.99 -24.48 0.98
N PRO A 329 4.83 -23.14 0.83
CA PRO A 329 5.82 -22.19 1.34
C PRO A 329 5.72 -21.89 2.83
N PHE A 330 4.69 -22.41 3.52
CA PHE A 330 4.45 -22.17 4.94
C PHE A 330 4.64 -23.42 5.77
N LYS A 331 4.86 -23.25 7.09
CA LYS A 331 5.00 -24.33 8.05
C LYS A 331 3.92 -24.22 9.12
N PRO A 332 3.43 -25.35 9.70
CA PRO A 332 2.48 -25.28 10.80
C PRO A 332 2.99 -24.37 11.92
N PHE A 333 2.07 -23.67 12.58
CA PHE A 333 2.42 -22.89 13.76
C PHE A 333 2.96 -23.79 14.87
N ASP A 334 4.11 -23.42 15.41
CA ASP A 334 4.76 -24.07 16.55
C ASP A 334 4.81 -23.08 17.73
N PRO A 335 4.07 -23.35 18.83
CA PRO A 335 3.97 -22.45 19.95
C PRO A 335 5.28 -22.26 20.73
N GLU A 336 6.26 -23.18 20.57
CA GLU A 336 7.57 -23.09 21.22
C GLU A 336 8.60 -22.33 20.37
N ARG A 337 8.33 -22.16 19.06
CA ARG A 337 9.24 -21.46 18.16
C ARG A 337 9.10 -19.94 18.34
N PRO A 338 10.21 -19.21 18.57
CA PRO A 338 10.19 -17.77 18.60
C PRO A 338 9.81 -17.16 17.22
N ILE A 339 8.94 -16.15 17.27
CA ILE A 339 8.54 -15.32 16.13
C ILE A 339 8.55 -13.85 16.55
N ASP A 340 8.49 -12.96 15.56
CA ASP A 340 8.37 -11.52 15.82
C ASP A 340 6.92 -11.15 16.13
N TRP A 341 6.75 -10.26 17.11
CA TRP A 341 5.47 -9.76 17.58
C TRP A 341 5.44 -8.25 17.51
N VAL A 342 4.26 -7.70 17.25
CA VAL A 342 3.99 -6.26 17.31
C VAL A 342 2.84 -5.99 18.26
N TRP A 343 2.87 -4.83 18.94
CA TRP A 343 1.78 -4.41 19.77
C TRP A 343 0.61 -3.86 18.95
N GLY A 344 -0.57 -4.34 19.27
CA GLY A 344 -1.86 -3.83 18.83
C GLY A 344 -2.77 -3.57 20.03
N TYR A 345 -4.03 -3.26 19.78
CA TYR A 345 -5.05 -3.00 20.79
C TYR A 345 -6.30 -3.86 20.57
N SER A 346 -6.72 -4.58 21.61
CA SER A 346 -7.96 -5.35 21.60
C SER A 346 -9.12 -4.52 22.18
N PHE A 347 -10.14 -4.27 21.37
CA PHE A 347 -11.36 -3.58 21.82
C PHE A 347 -12.27 -4.46 22.66
N LEU A 348 -12.17 -5.79 22.56
CA LEU A 348 -12.92 -6.71 23.42
C LEU A 348 -12.31 -6.75 24.82
N GLN A 349 -10.98 -6.93 24.90
CA GLN A 349 -10.25 -7.01 26.16
C GLN A 349 -9.90 -5.63 26.75
N GLN A 350 -10.05 -4.56 25.97
CA GLN A 350 -9.72 -3.16 26.35
C GLN A 350 -8.28 -2.99 26.84
N ARG A 351 -7.34 -3.70 26.19
CA ARG A 351 -5.91 -3.65 26.52
C ARG A 351 -5.03 -3.81 25.28
N PRO A 352 -3.76 -3.38 25.36
CA PRO A 352 -2.76 -3.79 24.37
C PRO A 352 -2.61 -5.32 24.32
N ILE A 353 -2.33 -5.82 23.13
CA ILE A 353 -2.16 -7.24 22.83
C ILE A 353 -1.04 -7.43 21.82
N LEU A 354 -0.20 -8.45 22.00
CA LEU A 354 0.80 -8.84 21.02
C LEU A 354 0.13 -9.59 19.86
N VAL A 355 0.48 -9.22 18.65
CA VAL A 355 0.02 -9.81 17.40
C VAL A 355 1.25 -10.33 16.64
N PRO A 356 1.24 -11.55 16.08
CA PRO A 356 2.33 -11.98 15.20
C PRO A 356 2.59 -10.93 14.09
N GLU A 357 3.84 -10.49 13.92
CA GLU A 357 4.19 -9.43 12.97
C GLU A 357 3.69 -9.75 11.56
N LEU A 358 3.77 -11.03 11.15
CA LEU A 358 3.31 -11.47 9.83
C LEU A 358 1.79 -11.32 9.60
N LEU A 359 0.96 -11.24 10.66
CA LEU A 359 -0.47 -10.96 10.55
C LEU A 359 -0.75 -9.47 10.46
N ALA A 360 0.15 -8.66 11.01
CA ALA A 360 0.05 -7.21 10.98
C ALA A 360 0.65 -6.61 9.70
N TYR A 361 1.69 -7.24 9.14
CA TYR A 361 2.40 -6.78 7.94
C TYR A 361 2.51 -7.92 6.95
N TYR A 362 1.76 -7.84 5.85
CA TYR A 362 1.49 -8.99 4.98
C TYR A 362 2.68 -9.46 4.13
N SER A 363 3.79 -8.69 4.03
CA SER A 363 5.01 -9.18 3.40
C SER A 363 5.98 -9.87 4.37
N SER A 364 5.82 -9.68 5.69
CA SER A 364 6.73 -10.24 6.71
C SER A 364 6.69 -11.77 6.79
N GLY A 365 5.59 -12.40 6.39
CA GLY A 365 5.43 -13.88 6.41
C GLY A 365 5.84 -14.61 5.14
N CYS A 366 6.23 -13.91 4.08
CA CYS A 366 6.51 -14.52 2.78
C CYS A 366 7.69 -15.51 2.85
N GLY A 367 7.38 -16.81 2.70
CA GLY A 367 8.37 -17.91 2.68
C GLY A 367 8.86 -18.41 4.03
N HIS A 368 8.42 -17.85 5.16
CA HIS A 368 8.88 -18.23 6.50
C HIS A 368 7.77 -18.33 7.55
N GLY A 369 6.57 -17.88 7.25
CA GLY A 369 5.45 -17.82 8.18
C GLY A 369 4.70 -19.14 8.34
N PHE A 370 3.65 -19.07 9.17
CA PHE A 370 2.72 -20.19 9.37
C PHE A 370 1.42 -20.05 8.54
N VAL A 371 1.12 -18.87 8.03
CA VAL A 371 0.00 -18.61 7.13
C VAL A 371 0.34 -17.57 6.06
N TYR A 372 -0.39 -17.63 4.95
CA TYR A 372 -0.43 -16.58 3.94
C TYR A 372 -1.30 -15.42 4.44
N GLU A 373 -0.79 -14.20 4.44
CA GLU A 373 -1.53 -13.00 4.82
C GLU A 373 -1.58 -12.00 3.67
N THR A 374 -2.63 -11.18 3.66
CA THR A 374 -2.88 -10.16 2.62
C THR A 374 -3.11 -8.79 3.25
N SER A 375 -3.36 -7.77 2.43
CA SER A 375 -3.77 -6.45 2.89
C SER A 375 -5.15 -6.41 3.55
N ASN A 376 -5.90 -7.50 3.58
CA ASN A 376 -7.25 -7.57 4.17
C ASN A 376 -7.31 -6.94 5.57
N GLY A 377 -8.13 -5.92 5.75
CA GLY A 377 -8.24 -5.14 6.97
C GLY A 377 -7.21 -4.02 7.14
N CYS A 378 -6.32 -3.79 6.14
CA CYS A 378 -5.55 -2.57 6.06
C CYS A 378 -6.44 -1.42 5.61
N ALA A 379 -6.31 -0.26 6.24
CA ALA A 379 -7.05 0.92 5.81
C ALA A 379 -6.33 2.22 6.17
N LEU A 380 -6.43 3.20 5.26
CA LEU A 380 -5.93 4.55 5.45
C LEU A 380 -7.10 5.52 5.69
N GLY A 381 -6.97 6.39 6.68
CA GLY A 381 -7.99 7.39 7.03
C GLY A 381 -7.43 8.76 7.37
N GLY A 382 -8.28 9.77 7.34
CA GLY A 382 -7.98 11.13 7.80
C GLY A 382 -7.93 11.27 9.33
N SER A 383 -8.33 10.24 10.04
CA SER A 383 -8.16 10.05 11.49
C SER A 383 -7.93 8.56 11.80
N LEU A 384 -7.50 8.25 13.00
CA LEU A 384 -7.34 6.86 13.46
C LEU A 384 -8.69 6.14 13.44
N GLU A 385 -9.76 6.80 13.90
CA GLU A 385 -11.11 6.27 13.93
C GLU A 385 -11.64 5.95 12.54
N GLU A 386 -11.35 6.82 11.56
CA GLU A 386 -11.71 6.60 10.17
C GLU A 386 -10.96 5.37 9.60
N ALA A 387 -9.66 5.26 9.86
CA ALA A 387 -8.87 4.11 9.44
C ALA A 387 -9.42 2.80 10.05
N ILE A 388 -9.72 2.77 11.36
CA ILE A 388 -10.31 1.60 12.03
C ILE A 388 -11.68 1.26 11.44
N PHE A 389 -12.51 2.27 11.20
CA PHE A 389 -13.85 2.09 10.63
C PHE A 389 -13.79 1.40 9.26
N TYR A 390 -12.95 1.87 8.34
CA TYR A 390 -12.81 1.27 7.02
C TYR A 390 -12.08 -0.07 7.04
N GLY A 391 -11.09 -0.27 7.91
CA GLY A 391 -10.45 -1.57 8.09
C GLY A 391 -11.41 -2.64 8.59
N MET A 392 -12.32 -2.29 9.52
CA MET A 392 -13.41 -3.20 9.92
C MET A 392 -14.36 -3.51 8.78
N LEU A 393 -14.73 -2.52 7.96
CA LEU A 393 -15.62 -2.72 6.82
C LEU A 393 -15.00 -3.64 5.77
N GLU A 394 -13.71 -3.54 5.52
CA GLU A 394 -13.02 -4.44 4.58
C GLU A 394 -13.03 -5.89 5.09
N VAL A 395 -12.74 -6.11 6.39
CA VAL A 395 -12.82 -7.46 6.98
C VAL A 395 -14.25 -8.01 6.86
N VAL A 396 -15.28 -7.20 7.11
CA VAL A 396 -16.69 -7.56 6.96
C VAL A 396 -17.03 -7.92 5.52
N GLU A 397 -16.58 -7.13 4.56
CA GLU A 397 -16.80 -7.34 3.13
C GLU A 397 -16.24 -8.67 2.67
N ARG A 398 -14.96 -8.92 2.97
CA ARG A 398 -14.26 -10.15 2.59
C ARG A 398 -14.85 -11.39 3.27
N ASP A 399 -15.16 -11.30 4.56
CA ASP A 399 -15.83 -12.36 5.30
C ASP A 399 -17.21 -12.69 4.70
N SER A 400 -18.05 -11.68 4.47
CA SER A 400 -19.39 -11.85 3.90
C SER A 400 -19.34 -12.49 2.51
N PHE A 401 -18.36 -12.11 1.70
CA PHE A 401 -18.12 -12.71 0.41
C PHE A 401 -17.73 -14.19 0.53
N LEU A 402 -16.76 -14.50 1.36
CA LEU A 402 -16.26 -15.87 1.53
C LEU A 402 -17.26 -16.78 2.22
N MET A 403 -18.02 -16.27 3.21
CA MET A 403 -19.13 -16.99 3.84
C MET A 403 -20.17 -17.41 2.78
N THR A 404 -20.56 -16.47 1.93
CA THR A 404 -21.49 -16.75 0.82
C THR A 404 -20.95 -17.82 -0.11
N TRP A 405 -19.67 -17.72 -0.48
CA TRP A 405 -19.03 -18.65 -1.40
C TRP A 405 -18.86 -20.06 -0.83
N TYR A 406 -18.26 -20.15 0.36
CA TYR A 406 -17.95 -21.47 0.93
C TYR A 406 -19.20 -22.19 1.39
N ALA A 407 -20.16 -21.50 1.97
CA ALA A 407 -21.43 -22.11 2.40
C ALA A 407 -22.49 -22.19 1.29
N ARG A 408 -22.19 -21.72 0.06
CA ARG A 408 -23.14 -21.69 -1.08
C ARG A 408 -24.48 -21.07 -0.70
N LEU A 409 -24.45 -19.90 -0.06
CA LEU A 409 -25.65 -19.25 0.45
C LEU A 409 -26.54 -18.75 -0.70
N PRO A 410 -27.82 -19.16 -0.78
CA PRO A 410 -28.76 -18.67 -1.76
C PRO A 410 -29.26 -17.28 -1.36
N LEU A 411 -28.44 -16.24 -1.60
CA LEU A 411 -28.71 -14.87 -1.16
C LEU A 411 -29.93 -14.27 -1.86
N PRO A 412 -30.71 -13.41 -1.16
CA PRO A 412 -31.79 -12.64 -1.79
C PRO A 412 -31.23 -11.66 -2.84
N ARG A 413 -31.82 -11.66 -4.04
CA ARG A 413 -31.49 -10.69 -5.08
C ARG A 413 -32.15 -9.34 -4.77
N LEU A 414 -31.41 -8.24 -4.98
CA LEU A 414 -31.84 -6.87 -4.71
C LEU A 414 -32.32 -6.19 -5.99
N ASP A 415 -33.44 -5.47 -5.91
CA ASP A 415 -33.89 -4.59 -6.98
C ASP A 415 -33.22 -3.20 -6.84
N HIS A 416 -32.18 -2.96 -7.63
CA HIS A 416 -31.48 -1.68 -7.66
C HIS A 416 -32.35 -0.50 -8.15
N ARG A 417 -33.49 -0.78 -8.82
CA ARG A 417 -34.44 0.25 -9.25
C ARG A 417 -35.40 0.67 -8.15
N SER A 418 -35.45 -0.07 -7.05
CA SER A 418 -36.32 0.25 -5.91
C SER A 418 -35.85 1.47 -5.10
N VAL A 419 -34.59 1.90 -5.27
CA VAL A 419 -34.04 3.07 -4.58
C VAL A 419 -34.21 4.35 -5.41
N GLN A 420 -34.35 5.49 -4.73
CA GLN A 420 -34.41 6.80 -5.41
C GLN A 420 -33.02 7.38 -5.73
N ASP A 421 -31.94 6.68 -5.40
CA ASP A 421 -30.57 7.07 -5.70
C ASP A 421 -30.31 7.01 -7.21
N ARG A 422 -30.11 8.19 -7.82
CA ARG A 422 -29.88 8.31 -9.27
C ARG A 422 -28.50 7.79 -9.69
N GLU A 423 -27.50 7.94 -8.83
CA GLU A 423 -26.13 7.53 -9.11
C GLU A 423 -26.05 6.01 -9.24
N LEU A 424 -26.61 5.24 -8.28
CA LEU A 424 -26.63 3.78 -8.34
C LEU A 424 -27.28 3.28 -9.64
N ARG A 425 -28.42 3.89 -10.05
CA ARG A 425 -29.07 3.56 -11.31
C ARG A 425 -28.21 3.86 -12.53
N TRP A 426 -27.59 5.03 -12.56
CA TRP A 426 -26.70 5.37 -13.68
C TRP A 426 -25.46 4.50 -13.73
N MET A 427 -24.93 4.07 -12.60
CA MET A 427 -23.78 3.15 -12.57
C MET A 427 -24.16 1.80 -13.20
N THR A 428 -25.30 1.21 -12.83
CA THR A 428 -25.76 -0.05 -13.42
C THR A 428 -26.10 0.09 -14.91
N ASP A 429 -26.86 1.14 -15.30
CA ASP A 429 -27.22 1.41 -16.69
C ASP A 429 -25.95 1.64 -17.55
N ARG A 430 -24.92 2.28 -17.01
CA ARG A 430 -23.66 2.52 -17.71
C ARG A 430 -22.87 1.23 -17.95
N LEU A 431 -22.80 0.33 -16.97
CA LEU A 431 -22.17 -0.98 -17.15
C LEU A 431 -22.88 -1.80 -18.22
N GLU A 432 -24.20 -1.77 -18.26
CA GLU A 432 -24.97 -2.43 -19.29
C GLU A 432 -24.73 -1.81 -20.68
N ALA A 433 -24.82 -0.49 -20.79
CA ALA A 433 -24.73 0.22 -22.08
C ALA A 433 -23.30 0.23 -22.67
N VAL A 434 -22.27 0.43 -21.85
CA VAL A 434 -20.87 0.58 -22.28
C VAL A 434 -20.16 -0.77 -22.34
N ALA A 435 -20.24 -1.55 -21.26
CA ALA A 435 -19.51 -2.81 -21.16
C ALA A 435 -20.33 -4.01 -21.67
N GLY A 436 -21.65 -3.93 -21.65
CA GLY A 436 -22.56 -5.00 -22.09
C GLY A 436 -22.73 -6.12 -21.07
N TYR A 437 -22.73 -5.76 -19.79
CA TYR A 437 -22.93 -6.69 -18.69
C TYR A 437 -24.23 -6.38 -17.93
N ASP A 438 -25.01 -7.43 -17.63
CA ASP A 438 -26.11 -7.33 -16.67
C ASP A 438 -25.55 -7.37 -15.25
N VAL A 439 -26.01 -6.43 -14.40
CA VAL A 439 -25.56 -6.30 -13.02
C VAL A 439 -26.62 -6.89 -12.08
N HIS A 440 -26.22 -7.88 -11.30
CA HIS A 440 -27.05 -8.51 -10.28
C HIS A 440 -26.50 -8.16 -8.91
N LEU A 441 -27.34 -7.63 -8.04
CA LEU A 441 -27.02 -7.31 -6.66
C LEU A 441 -27.65 -8.33 -5.72
N TYR A 442 -26.90 -8.79 -4.71
CA TYR A 442 -27.40 -9.73 -3.70
C TYR A 442 -27.07 -9.22 -2.30
N LYS A 443 -28.02 -9.42 -1.35
CA LYS A 443 -27.79 -9.10 0.05
C LYS A 443 -26.90 -10.18 0.69
N SER A 444 -25.65 -9.86 0.96
CA SER A 444 -24.66 -10.75 1.60
C SER A 444 -24.39 -10.42 3.07
N THR A 445 -25.33 -9.73 3.72
CA THR A 445 -25.21 -9.37 5.14
C THR A 445 -25.22 -10.60 6.03
N MET A 446 -24.22 -10.77 6.88
CA MET A 446 -24.10 -11.86 7.84
C MET A 446 -24.68 -11.49 9.21
N GLU A 447 -24.45 -12.30 10.26
CA GLU A 447 -25.04 -12.17 11.59
C GLU A 447 -24.69 -10.86 12.31
N HIS A 448 -23.60 -10.19 11.90
CA HIS A 448 -23.20 -8.86 12.42
C HIS A 448 -24.16 -7.73 11.95
N GLY A 449 -25.05 -7.99 11.00
CA GLY A 449 -26.05 -7.03 10.51
C GLY A 449 -25.47 -5.80 9.80
N ILE A 450 -24.16 -5.72 9.50
CA ILE A 450 -23.58 -4.64 8.70
C ILE A 450 -23.94 -4.90 7.25
N PRO A 451 -24.62 -3.95 6.55
CA PRO A 451 -25.03 -4.15 5.17
C PRO A 451 -23.84 -4.49 4.28
N SER A 452 -23.92 -5.65 3.64
CA SER A 452 -22.96 -6.15 2.67
C SER A 452 -23.69 -6.55 1.40
N VAL A 453 -23.13 -6.20 0.25
CA VAL A 453 -23.71 -6.44 -1.07
C VAL A 453 -22.69 -7.19 -1.92
N TRP A 454 -23.10 -8.36 -2.43
CA TRP A 454 -22.38 -9.06 -3.48
C TRP A 454 -22.89 -8.57 -4.83
N VAL A 455 -21.99 -8.20 -5.72
CA VAL A 455 -22.28 -7.84 -7.11
C VAL A 455 -21.76 -8.94 -8.04
N LEU A 456 -22.59 -9.31 -8.99
CA LEU A 456 -22.26 -10.21 -10.07
C LEU A 456 -22.58 -9.50 -11.39
N ALA A 457 -21.58 -9.29 -12.24
CA ALA A 457 -21.74 -8.80 -13.60
C ALA A 457 -21.71 -9.98 -14.58
N LYS A 458 -22.79 -10.19 -15.32
CA LYS A 458 -22.93 -11.27 -16.31
C LYS A 458 -22.83 -10.72 -17.72
N ASN A 459 -21.92 -11.25 -18.51
CA ASN A 459 -21.70 -10.83 -19.89
C ASN A 459 -22.88 -11.20 -20.79
N LYS A 460 -23.38 -10.23 -21.53
CA LYS A 460 -24.46 -10.43 -22.56
C LYS A 460 -23.89 -10.81 -23.93
N LYS A 461 -22.57 -10.69 -24.11
CA LYS A 461 -21.85 -10.96 -25.35
C LYS A 461 -21.32 -12.40 -25.36
N GLU A 462 -21.00 -12.93 -26.52
CA GLU A 462 -20.44 -14.28 -26.66
C GLU A 462 -18.94 -14.34 -26.33
N ARG A 463 -18.25 -13.20 -26.35
CA ARG A 463 -16.81 -13.07 -26.14
C ARG A 463 -16.50 -12.26 -24.88
N GLY A 464 -15.31 -12.45 -24.36
CA GLY A 464 -14.83 -11.81 -23.13
C GLY A 464 -15.12 -12.63 -21.89
N VAL A 465 -14.84 -12.05 -20.74
CA VAL A 465 -15.05 -12.68 -19.44
C VAL A 465 -16.54 -12.85 -19.16
N ASN A 466 -16.98 -14.07 -18.82
CA ASN A 466 -18.40 -14.40 -18.64
C ASN A 466 -19.00 -13.79 -17.37
N LEU A 467 -18.35 -14.02 -16.22
CA LEU A 467 -18.80 -13.51 -14.93
C LEU A 467 -17.67 -12.77 -14.23
N ILE A 468 -18.02 -11.67 -13.59
CA ILE A 468 -17.13 -10.95 -12.67
C ILE A 468 -17.91 -10.69 -11.37
N CYS A 469 -17.29 -10.98 -10.25
CA CYS A 469 -17.88 -10.79 -8.93
C CYS A 469 -17.05 -9.78 -8.12
N ALA A 470 -17.73 -8.98 -7.30
CA ALA A 470 -17.12 -8.16 -6.28
C ALA A 470 -18.07 -8.00 -5.09
N ALA A 471 -17.61 -7.37 -4.03
CA ALA A 471 -18.43 -7.08 -2.87
C ALA A 471 -18.22 -5.64 -2.39
N GLY A 472 -19.11 -5.20 -1.50
CA GLY A 472 -18.99 -3.97 -0.78
C GLY A 472 -19.69 -4.08 0.56
N ALA A 473 -19.11 -3.53 1.61
CA ALA A 473 -19.73 -3.45 2.94
C ALA A 473 -19.71 -1.99 3.44
N HIS A 474 -20.85 -1.55 3.92
CA HIS A 474 -20.99 -0.20 4.47
C HIS A 474 -22.26 -0.10 5.31
N PRO A 475 -22.31 0.71 6.40
CA PRO A 475 -23.56 0.95 7.14
C PRO A 475 -24.71 1.48 6.29
N ASP A 476 -24.40 2.23 5.23
CA ASP A 476 -25.36 2.60 4.18
C ASP A 476 -25.32 1.54 3.05
N PRO A 477 -26.40 0.78 2.85
CA PRO A 477 -26.43 -0.31 1.84
C PRO A 477 -26.30 0.19 0.41
N ILE A 478 -26.69 1.44 0.12
CA ILE A 478 -26.52 2.04 -1.21
C ILE A 478 -25.02 2.28 -1.48
N ARG A 479 -24.28 2.74 -0.49
CA ARG A 479 -22.83 2.88 -0.60
C ARG A 479 -22.12 1.53 -0.74
N ALA A 480 -22.55 0.52 0.00
CA ALA A 480 -22.04 -0.84 -0.18
C ALA A 480 -22.22 -1.32 -1.63
N ALA A 481 -23.40 -1.12 -2.22
CA ALA A 481 -23.67 -1.46 -3.61
C ALA A 481 -22.80 -0.66 -4.60
N LYS A 482 -22.65 0.64 -4.40
CA LYS A 482 -21.81 1.51 -5.26
C LYS A 482 -20.34 1.10 -5.21
N SER A 483 -19.79 0.82 -4.01
CA SER A 483 -18.42 0.34 -3.86
C SER A 483 -18.18 -0.94 -4.65
N ALA A 484 -19.03 -1.94 -4.49
CA ALA A 484 -18.96 -3.20 -5.22
C ALA A 484 -19.05 -3.01 -6.75
N ILE A 485 -19.88 -2.08 -7.24
CA ILE A 485 -20.01 -1.78 -8.67
C ILE A 485 -18.74 -1.11 -9.21
N HIS A 486 -18.11 -0.21 -8.46
CA HIS A 486 -16.84 0.39 -8.87
C HIS A 486 -15.73 -0.65 -9.00
N GLU A 487 -15.67 -1.63 -8.09
CA GLU A 487 -14.69 -2.72 -8.17
C GLU A 487 -14.89 -3.58 -9.42
N VAL A 488 -16.12 -4.04 -9.68
CA VAL A 488 -16.46 -4.78 -10.89
C VAL A 488 -16.08 -3.99 -12.15
N ALA A 489 -16.38 -2.70 -12.19
CA ALA A 489 -16.18 -1.87 -13.38
C ALA A 489 -14.72 -1.76 -13.83
N GLY A 490 -13.77 -1.73 -12.88
CA GLY A 490 -12.34 -1.69 -13.19
C GLY A 490 -11.79 -2.95 -13.86
N MET A 491 -12.51 -4.05 -13.78
CA MET A 491 -12.08 -5.33 -14.35
C MET A 491 -12.71 -5.63 -15.71
N LEU A 492 -13.87 -5.05 -16.02
CA LEU A 492 -14.72 -5.49 -17.13
C LEU A 492 -14.08 -5.43 -18.52
N LEU A 493 -13.26 -4.44 -18.79
CA LEU A 493 -12.70 -4.21 -20.11
C LEU A 493 -11.24 -4.59 -20.21
N THR A 494 -10.44 -4.29 -19.21
CA THR A 494 -9.00 -4.58 -19.19
C THR A 494 -8.67 -6.06 -19.17
N VAL A 495 -9.53 -6.89 -18.53
CA VAL A 495 -9.30 -8.34 -18.45
C VAL A 495 -9.78 -9.11 -19.68
N SER A 496 -10.68 -8.54 -20.50
CA SER A 496 -11.30 -9.28 -21.61
C SER A 496 -10.33 -9.66 -22.73
N GLU A 497 -9.40 -8.79 -23.11
CA GLU A 497 -8.38 -9.09 -24.13
C GLU A 497 -7.42 -10.16 -23.61
N LYS A 498 -6.88 -9.96 -22.41
CA LYS A 498 -5.97 -10.93 -21.75
C LYS A 498 -6.63 -12.29 -21.55
N PHE A 499 -7.94 -12.31 -21.26
CA PHE A 499 -8.71 -13.53 -21.11
C PHE A 499 -8.75 -14.33 -22.42
N GLU A 500 -9.04 -13.70 -23.55
CA GLU A 500 -9.12 -14.38 -24.84
C GLU A 500 -7.75 -14.92 -25.27
N GLU A 501 -6.67 -14.18 -25.02
CA GLU A 501 -5.30 -14.61 -25.33
C GLU A 501 -4.86 -15.84 -24.53
N ASN A 502 -5.32 -15.96 -23.28
CA ASN A 502 -4.89 -17.01 -22.36
C ASN A 502 -5.99 -18.03 -22.02
N ARG A 503 -7.08 -18.07 -22.79
CA ARG A 503 -8.26 -18.93 -22.54
C ARG A 503 -7.90 -20.40 -22.24
N GLN A 504 -6.95 -20.99 -22.96
CA GLN A 504 -6.51 -22.37 -22.74
C GLN A 504 -5.87 -22.59 -21.35
N GLN A 505 -5.26 -21.58 -20.77
CA GLN A 505 -4.74 -21.65 -19.41
C GLN A 505 -5.92 -21.72 -18.42
N TYR A 506 -6.93 -20.89 -18.59
CA TYR A 506 -8.10 -20.89 -17.71
C TYR A 506 -8.96 -22.15 -17.84
N GLU A 507 -9.04 -22.75 -19.03
CA GLU A 507 -9.66 -24.06 -19.23
C GLU A 507 -8.95 -25.18 -18.44
N ARG A 508 -7.62 -25.10 -18.27
CA ARG A 508 -6.88 -26.02 -17.40
C ARG A 508 -7.21 -25.81 -15.92
N MET A 509 -7.38 -24.55 -15.49
CA MET A 509 -7.78 -24.22 -14.10
C MET A 509 -9.20 -24.72 -13.79
N LEU A 510 -10.08 -24.81 -14.78
CA LEU A 510 -11.41 -25.40 -14.61
C LEU A 510 -11.34 -26.88 -14.25
N LEU A 511 -10.39 -27.60 -14.89
CA LEU A 511 -10.17 -29.05 -14.68
C LEU A 511 -9.35 -29.33 -13.42
N ASP A 512 -8.40 -28.47 -13.11
CA ASP A 512 -7.52 -28.56 -11.94
C ASP A 512 -7.49 -27.22 -11.19
N PRO A 513 -8.32 -27.07 -10.14
CA PRO A 513 -8.39 -25.85 -9.34
C PRO A 513 -7.06 -25.43 -8.69
N TYR A 514 -6.13 -26.35 -8.49
CA TYR A 514 -4.81 -26.04 -7.92
C TYR A 514 -3.89 -25.25 -8.85
N GLN A 515 -4.29 -25.07 -10.13
CA GLN A 515 -3.63 -24.14 -11.06
C GLN A 515 -4.04 -22.68 -10.85
N VAL A 516 -5.05 -22.40 -10.02
CA VAL A 516 -5.38 -21.08 -9.52
C VAL A 516 -4.38 -20.71 -8.43
N VAL A 517 -3.38 -19.89 -8.75
CA VAL A 517 -2.24 -19.61 -7.86
C VAL A 517 -2.10 -18.15 -7.45
N GLN A 518 -2.70 -17.22 -8.20
CA GLN A 518 -2.62 -15.78 -7.95
C GLN A 518 -4.00 -15.12 -8.01
N MET A 519 -4.09 -13.89 -7.52
CA MET A 519 -5.33 -13.12 -7.39
C MET A 519 -6.13 -13.07 -8.70
N GLU A 520 -5.50 -12.71 -9.81
CA GLU A 520 -6.16 -12.58 -11.11
C GLU A 520 -6.75 -13.91 -11.62
N ASP A 521 -6.15 -15.05 -11.31
CA ASP A 521 -6.63 -16.37 -11.74
C ASP A 521 -8.04 -16.65 -11.24
N HIS A 522 -8.41 -16.13 -10.05
CA HIS A 522 -9.72 -16.29 -9.45
C HIS A 522 -10.83 -15.68 -10.32
N SER A 523 -10.67 -14.46 -10.77
CA SER A 523 -11.67 -13.82 -11.66
C SER A 523 -11.62 -14.39 -13.07
N MET A 524 -10.44 -14.69 -13.61
CA MET A 524 -10.27 -15.25 -14.96
C MET A 524 -10.89 -16.63 -15.12
N LEU A 525 -10.85 -17.47 -14.08
CA LEU A 525 -11.52 -18.78 -14.10
C LEU A 525 -13.02 -18.64 -14.37
N TYR A 526 -13.70 -17.65 -13.76
CA TYR A 526 -15.12 -17.39 -13.95
C TYR A 526 -15.44 -16.60 -15.23
N GLY A 527 -14.42 -16.24 -15.97
CA GLY A 527 -14.54 -15.82 -17.38
C GLY A 527 -15.04 -16.94 -18.29
N LEU A 528 -14.85 -18.20 -17.90
CA LEU A 528 -15.35 -19.35 -18.64
C LEU A 528 -16.83 -19.58 -18.37
N LYS A 529 -17.65 -19.78 -19.42
CA LYS A 529 -19.07 -20.11 -19.29
C LYS A 529 -19.31 -21.41 -18.50
N GLN A 530 -18.42 -22.37 -18.60
CA GLN A 530 -18.48 -23.64 -17.89
C GLN A 530 -18.34 -23.49 -16.36
N ALA A 531 -17.67 -22.41 -15.90
CA ALA A 531 -17.54 -22.14 -14.46
C ALA A 531 -18.83 -21.54 -13.84
N GLU A 532 -19.78 -21.10 -14.66
CA GLU A 532 -21.04 -20.49 -14.21
C GLU A 532 -21.87 -21.42 -13.31
N GLU A 533 -21.87 -22.73 -13.59
CA GLU A 533 -22.58 -23.73 -12.79
C GLU A 533 -22.19 -23.72 -11.31
N ARG A 534 -20.95 -23.28 -11.01
CA ARG A 534 -20.47 -23.15 -9.63
C ARG A 534 -21.17 -22.03 -8.85
N LEU A 535 -21.88 -21.15 -9.55
CA LEU A 535 -22.65 -20.02 -9.01
C LEU A 535 -24.18 -20.25 -9.09
N ASP A 536 -24.63 -21.47 -9.40
CA ASP A 536 -26.07 -21.82 -9.52
C ASP A 536 -26.86 -21.48 -8.26
N PHE A 537 -26.24 -21.53 -7.08
CA PHE A 537 -26.85 -21.16 -5.81
C PHE A 537 -27.24 -19.66 -5.72
N LEU A 538 -26.68 -18.80 -6.58
CA LEU A 538 -27.06 -17.39 -6.74
C LEU A 538 -27.89 -17.15 -8.01
N LEU A 539 -27.55 -17.83 -9.12
CA LEU A 539 -28.10 -17.54 -10.44
C LEU A 539 -29.43 -18.24 -10.72
N ASN A 540 -29.62 -19.46 -10.20
CA ASN A 540 -30.83 -20.27 -10.42
C ASN A 540 -31.85 -20.07 -9.28
N ASP A 541 -32.23 -18.80 -9.05
CA ASP A 541 -33.17 -18.43 -8.00
C ASP A 541 -34.44 -17.80 -8.61
N ASP A 542 -35.55 -18.50 -8.49
CA ASP A 542 -36.88 -18.06 -8.92
C ASP A 542 -37.57 -17.13 -7.89
N ARG A 543 -36.95 -16.83 -6.76
CA ARG A 543 -37.52 -15.95 -5.74
C ARG A 543 -37.63 -14.51 -6.26
N PRO A 544 -38.70 -13.79 -5.85
CA PRO A 544 -38.82 -12.37 -6.23
C PRO A 544 -37.67 -11.54 -5.65
N MET A 545 -37.24 -10.55 -6.42
CA MET A 545 -36.28 -9.58 -5.94
C MET A 545 -36.83 -8.82 -4.74
N GLN A 546 -35.96 -8.53 -3.77
CA GLN A 546 -36.30 -7.69 -2.63
C GLN A 546 -35.95 -6.23 -2.94
N THR A 547 -36.80 -5.31 -2.51
CA THR A 547 -36.44 -3.89 -2.50
C THR A 547 -35.36 -3.63 -1.42
N PHE A 548 -34.58 -2.57 -1.56
CA PHE A 548 -33.60 -2.19 -0.53
C PHE A 548 -34.27 -1.87 0.82
N ALA A 549 -35.50 -1.32 0.80
CA ALA A 549 -36.26 -1.04 2.02
C ALA A 549 -36.75 -2.30 2.74
N GLU A 550 -37.03 -3.38 2.01
CA GLU A 550 -37.35 -4.70 2.60
C GLU A 550 -36.12 -5.43 3.09
N ALA A 551 -34.98 -5.26 2.38
CA ALA A 551 -33.76 -5.98 2.66
C ALA A 551 -32.95 -5.38 3.83
N PHE A 552 -32.99 -4.07 4.02
CA PHE A 552 -32.16 -3.37 5.00
C PHE A 552 -32.99 -2.45 5.90
N GLU A 553 -32.72 -2.51 7.19
CA GLU A 553 -33.32 -1.60 8.15
C GLU A 553 -32.76 -0.19 8.00
N PRO A 554 -33.59 0.85 8.09
CA PRO A 554 -33.12 2.24 8.10
C PRO A 554 -32.18 2.48 9.30
N ARG A 555 -31.03 3.06 9.06
CA ARG A 555 -30.09 3.48 10.12
C ARG A 555 -30.13 5.00 10.28
N GLY A 556 -29.98 5.45 11.53
CA GLY A 556 -29.80 6.86 11.83
C GLY A 556 -28.42 7.38 11.38
N TRP A 557 -28.34 8.67 11.15
CA TRP A 557 -27.11 9.36 10.77
C TRP A 557 -26.44 9.96 12.01
N ASN A 558 -25.18 9.64 12.26
CA ASN A 558 -24.35 10.29 13.26
C ASN A 558 -23.50 11.37 12.61
N ALA A 559 -23.33 12.52 13.26
CA ALA A 559 -22.41 13.56 12.81
C ALA A 559 -20.94 13.20 13.08
N ASP A 560 -20.72 12.36 14.08
CA ASP A 560 -19.41 11.87 14.49
C ASP A 560 -19.21 10.42 14.02
N LEU A 561 -18.16 10.19 13.24
CA LEU A 561 -17.78 8.87 12.74
C LEU A 561 -17.42 7.91 13.88
N THR A 562 -16.89 8.46 14.99
CA THR A 562 -16.55 7.68 16.18
C THR A 562 -17.77 7.02 16.80
N ASP A 563 -18.95 7.63 16.70
CA ASP A 563 -20.18 7.03 17.20
C ASP A 563 -20.63 5.86 16.30
N ASP A 564 -20.45 5.97 14.98
CA ASP A 564 -20.70 4.84 14.08
C ASP A 564 -19.70 3.69 14.35
N LEU A 565 -18.42 4.02 14.56
CA LEU A 565 -17.40 3.03 14.92
C LEU A 565 -17.73 2.32 16.25
N LYS A 566 -18.14 3.06 17.27
CA LYS A 566 -18.55 2.49 18.57
C LYS A 566 -19.75 1.57 18.42
N ALA A 567 -20.72 1.94 17.58
CA ALA A 567 -21.88 1.09 17.28
C ALA A 567 -21.46 -0.24 16.63
N MET A 568 -20.53 -0.20 15.67
CA MET A 568 -19.98 -1.41 15.07
C MET A 568 -19.22 -2.27 16.11
N LEU A 569 -18.32 -1.67 16.87
CA LEU A 569 -17.57 -2.36 17.94
C LEU A 569 -18.49 -3.01 18.97
N HIS A 570 -19.64 -2.37 19.26
CA HIS A 570 -20.66 -2.94 20.16
C HIS A 570 -21.26 -4.22 19.59
N VAL A 571 -21.60 -4.26 18.31
CA VAL A 571 -22.11 -5.46 17.64
C VAL A 571 -21.09 -6.60 17.71
N PHE A 572 -19.83 -6.35 17.38
CA PHE A 572 -18.78 -7.37 17.45
C PHE A 572 -18.57 -7.91 18.88
N ARG A 573 -18.66 -7.01 19.88
CA ARG A 573 -18.62 -7.43 21.29
C ARG A 573 -19.78 -8.34 21.67
N GLN A 574 -21.01 -8.06 21.20
CA GLN A 574 -22.17 -8.90 21.44
C GLN A 574 -22.02 -10.30 20.81
N LEU A 575 -21.36 -10.38 19.65
CA LEU A 575 -21.06 -11.63 18.95
C LEU A 575 -19.83 -12.35 19.53
N ASN A 576 -19.18 -11.77 20.56
CA ASN A 576 -17.92 -12.26 21.13
C ASN A 576 -16.80 -12.37 20.07
N LEU A 577 -16.85 -11.52 19.06
CA LEU A 577 -15.80 -11.38 18.06
C LEU A 577 -14.82 -10.26 18.48
N GLU A 578 -13.55 -10.61 18.59
CA GLU A 578 -12.51 -9.72 19.04
C GLU A 578 -12.01 -8.83 17.89
N VAL A 579 -12.16 -7.51 18.02
CA VAL A 579 -11.58 -6.55 17.09
C VAL A 579 -10.22 -6.12 17.61
N ILE A 580 -9.17 -6.41 16.88
CA ILE A 580 -7.78 -6.02 17.20
C ILE A 580 -7.30 -5.05 16.13
N VAL A 581 -6.63 -3.98 16.57
CA VAL A 581 -6.09 -2.94 15.69
C VAL A 581 -4.59 -2.82 15.92
N VAL A 582 -3.81 -2.86 14.85
CA VAL A 582 -2.38 -2.53 14.84
C VAL A 582 -2.18 -1.23 14.09
N ASP A 583 -1.61 -0.21 14.74
CA ASP A 583 -1.25 1.04 14.09
C ASP A 583 -0.03 0.81 13.17
N GLN A 584 -0.24 1.02 11.87
CA GLN A 584 0.76 0.91 10.81
C GLN A 584 1.21 2.27 10.29
N THR A 585 0.74 3.37 10.90
CA THR A 585 1.03 4.74 10.46
C THR A 585 2.53 5.00 10.37
N THR A 586 3.00 5.40 9.19
CA THR A 586 4.41 5.73 8.95
C THR A 586 4.65 7.25 9.08
N PRO A 587 5.91 7.69 9.23
CA PRO A 587 6.23 9.12 9.22
C PRO A 587 5.74 9.83 7.96
N GLU A 588 5.78 9.16 6.81
CA GLU A 588 5.34 9.72 5.52
C GLU A 588 3.85 10.00 5.49
N THR A 589 3.01 9.12 6.05
CA THR A 589 1.56 9.33 6.10
C THR A 589 1.19 10.32 7.21
N ARG A 590 1.82 10.21 8.38
CA ARG A 590 1.56 11.08 9.55
C ARG A 590 1.82 12.56 9.26
N ARG A 591 2.83 12.90 8.42
CA ARG A 591 3.14 14.29 8.06
C ARG A 591 1.96 15.04 7.44
N ASN A 592 1.03 14.34 6.81
CA ASN A 592 -0.19 14.88 6.21
C ASN A 592 -1.45 14.55 7.01
N GLY A 593 -1.30 14.12 8.29
CA GLY A 593 -2.41 13.78 9.17
C GLY A 593 -3.21 12.57 8.70
N LEU A 594 -2.54 11.63 7.98
CA LEU A 594 -3.13 10.37 7.57
C LEU A 594 -2.70 9.26 8.53
N HIS A 595 -3.64 8.37 8.84
CA HIS A 595 -3.46 7.23 9.73
C HIS A 595 -3.71 5.94 8.97
N CYS A 596 -2.89 4.93 9.20
CA CYS A 596 -3.04 3.60 8.61
C CYS A 596 -3.10 2.55 9.70
N VAL A 597 -4.00 1.59 9.57
CA VAL A 597 -4.15 0.48 10.52
C VAL A 597 -4.29 -0.85 9.80
N LYS A 598 -3.97 -1.92 10.52
CA LYS A 598 -4.43 -3.29 10.23
C LYS A 598 -5.49 -3.67 11.25
N VAL A 599 -6.67 -4.04 10.78
CA VAL A 599 -7.74 -4.61 11.60
C VAL A 599 -7.75 -6.12 11.44
N LEU A 600 -7.73 -6.84 12.56
CA LEU A 600 -7.88 -8.28 12.64
C LEU A 600 -9.12 -8.60 13.45
N ILE A 601 -9.96 -9.51 12.95
CA ILE A 601 -11.13 -10.00 13.67
C ILE A 601 -11.08 -11.54 13.68
N PRO A 602 -10.36 -12.12 14.67
CA PRO A 602 -10.25 -13.58 14.78
C PRO A 602 -11.59 -14.28 14.77
N GLY A 603 -11.72 -15.32 13.96
CA GLY A 603 -12.97 -16.02 13.70
C GLY A 603 -13.69 -15.62 12.41
N MET A 604 -13.37 -14.45 11.82
CA MET A 604 -13.83 -14.09 10.48
C MET A 604 -12.93 -14.71 9.40
N LEU A 605 -13.48 -14.96 8.22
CA LEU A 605 -12.77 -15.61 7.12
C LEU A 605 -11.74 -14.67 6.48
N PRO A 606 -10.45 -15.04 6.47
CA PRO A 606 -9.42 -14.24 5.83
C PRO A 606 -9.45 -14.45 4.31
N MET A 607 -9.34 -13.37 3.54
CA MET A 607 -9.17 -13.46 2.08
C MET A 607 -7.79 -14.02 1.74
N THR A 608 -7.75 -15.02 0.87
CA THR A 608 -6.51 -15.63 0.36
C THR A 608 -6.61 -15.83 -1.15
N PHE A 609 -5.50 -15.67 -1.85
CA PHE A 609 -5.44 -15.86 -3.29
C PHE A 609 -4.57 -17.07 -3.64
N GLY A 610 -5.15 -18.00 -4.40
CA GLY A 610 -4.59 -19.30 -4.70
C GLY A 610 -5.34 -20.43 -3.97
N GLN A 611 -5.79 -21.43 -4.73
CA GLN A 611 -6.54 -22.58 -4.17
C GLN A 611 -5.73 -23.35 -3.10
N HIS A 612 -4.43 -23.37 -3.22
CA HIS A 612 -3.52 -24.03 -2.27
C HIS A 612 -3.31 -23.21 -0.98
N LEU A 613 -3.79 -21.95 -0.91
CA LEU A 613 -3.58 -21.04 0.22
C LEU A 613 -4.85 -20.80 1.06
N ILE A 614 -5.90 -21.60 0.86
CA ILE A 614 -7.15 -21.51 1.63
C ILE A 614 -6.87 -21.71 3.12
N ARG A 615 -7.51 -20.88 3.98
CA ARG A 615 -7.36 -20.87 5.43
C ARG A 615 -8.73 -21.01 6.10
N LEU A 616 -9.24 -22.23 6.24
CA LEU A 616 -10.53 -22.50 6.88
C LEU A 616 -10.39 -23.30 8.19
N THR A 617 -9.22 -23.86 8.48
CA THR A 617 -9.02 -24.66 9.69
C THR A 617 -9.07 -23.79 10.93
N GLY A 618 -9.93 -24.15 11.89
CA GLY A 618 -10.17 -23.38 13.12
C GLY A 618 -11.20 -22.25 13.00
N LEU A 619 -11.91 -22.16 11.86
CA LEU A 619 -12.94 -21.12 11.62
C LEU A 619 -14.36 -21.74 11.56
N ASP A 620 -14.91 -22.09 12.71
CA ASP A 620 -16.21 -22.77 12.81
C ASP A 620 -17.40 -21.88 12.40
N ARG A 621 -17.22 -20.54 12.30
CA ARG A 621 -18.29 -19.63 11.86
C ARG A 621 -18.85 -20.01 10.50
N VAL A 622 -18.03 -20.41 9.55
CA VAL A 622 -18.49 -20.80 8.20
C VAL A 622 -19.44 -22.01 8.22
N LEU A 623 -19.32 -22.84 9.23
CA LEU A 623 -20.20 -24.00 9.42
C LEU A 623 -21.50 -23.64 10.16
N ARG A 624 -21.43 -22.74 11.14
CA ARG A 624 -22.51 -22.42 12.09
C ARG A 624 -23.46 -21.32 11.59
N VAL A 625 -22.91 -20.21 11.09
CA VAL A 625 -23.67 -19.01 10.72
C VAL A 625 -24.74 -19.25 9.65
N PRO A 626 -24.56 -20.14 8.65
CA PRO A 626 -25.65 -20.47 7.72
C PRO A 626 -26.95 -20.95 8.40
N ALA A 627 -26.84 -21.75 9.46
CA ALA A 627 -28.01 -22.19 10.24
C ALA A 627 -28.62 -21.05 11.09
N GLU A 628 -27.78 -20.20 11.69
CA GLU A 628 -28.23 -19.03 12.46
C GLU A 628 -29.00 -18.02 11.59
N LEU A 629 -28.61 -17.87 10.33
CA LEU A 629 -29.29 -17.03 9.34
C LEU A 629 -30.44 -17.75 8.60
N SER A 630 -30.78 -18.99 9.00
CA SER A 630 -31.84 -19.79 8.40
C SER A 630 -31.61 -20.16 6.92
N TYR A 631 -30.38 -20.20 6.45
CA TYR A 631 -30.01 -20.73 5.13
C TYR A 631 -29.90 -22.26 5.16
N SER A 632 -29.64 -22.86 6.31
CA SER A 632 -29.66 -24.31 6.54
C SER A 632 -30.41 -24.63 7.82
N LEU A 633 -30.88 -25.89 7.96
CA LEU A 633 -31.59 -26.34 9.16
C LEU A 633 -30.63 -26.63 10.33
N GLU A 634 -29.42 -27.08 10.01
CA GLU A 634 -28.38 -27.45 10.95
C GLU A 634 -27.04 -26.85 10.49
N PRO A 635 -26.03 -26.74 11.38
CA PRO A 635 -24.68 -26.37 11.00
C PRO A 635 -24.15 -27.28 9.87
N LEU A 636 -23.38 -26.68 8.96
CA LEU A 636 -22.74 -27.42 7.86
C LEU A 636 -21.58 -28.29 8.37
N SER A 637 -21.29 -29.38 7.66
CA SER A 637 -20.03 -30.09 7.83
C SER A 637 -18.94 -29.53 6.89
N PRO A 638 -17.64 -29.74 7.18
CA PRO A 638 -16.56 -29.29 6.30
C PRO A 638 -16.68 -29.81 4.86
N GLU A 639 -17.20 -31.02 4.66
CA GLU A 639 -17.38 -31.66 3.35
C GLU A 639 -18.48 -31.00 2.50
N GLN A 640 -19.37 -30.25 3.13
CA GLN A 640 -20.44 -29.51 2.44
C GLN A 640 -19.97 -28.14 1.92
N LEU A 641 -18.79 -27.68 2.36
CA LEU A 641 -18.24 -26.41 1.89
C LEU A 641 -17.87 -26.50 0.41
N ASN A 642 -17.94 -25.35 -0.26
CA ASN A 642 -17.61 -25.23 -1.67
C ASN A 642 -16.08 -25.49 -1.86
N PRO A 643 -15.69 -26.54 -2.61
CA PRO A 643 -14.29 -26.90 -2.77
C PRO A 643 -13.57 -26.09 -3.85
N TYR A 644 -14.28 -25.25 -4.60
CA TYR A 644 -13.74 -24.52 -5.73
C TYR A 644 -13.12 -23.16 -5.31
N PRO A 645 -12.17 -22.63 -6.09
CA PRO A 645 -11.67 -21.27 -5.89
C PRO A 645 -12.80 -20.25 -5.93
N HIS A 646 -12.74 -19.25 -5.04
CA HIS A 646 -13.74 -18.19 -5.04
C HIS A 646 -13.57 -17.24 -6.24
N PRO A 647 -14.64 -16.58 -6.71
CA PRO A 647 -14.58 -15.68 -7.87
C PRO A 647 -14.16 -14.24 -7.51
N PHE A 648 -13.68 -13.95 -6.32
CA PHE A 648 -13.22 -12.62 -5.91
C PHE A 648 -11.89 -12.30 -6.57
N PRO A 649 -11.72 -11.11 -7.18
CA PRO A 649 -10.50 -10.66 -7.86
C PRO A 649 -9.42 -10.20 -6.91
#